data_3432935ff08c20cb27c9a3a6b1e1eaf8
#
_entry.id   3432935ff08c20cb27c9a3a6b1e1eaf8
#
_cell.length_a   1.000
_cell.length_b   1.000
_cell.length_c   1.000
_cell.angle_alpha   90.00
_cell.angle_beta   90.00
_cell.angle_gamma   90.00
#
_symmetry.space_group_name_H-M   'P 1'
#
loop_
_entity.id
_entity.type
_entity.pdbx_description
1 polymer ?
#
loop_
_entity_poly.entity_id
_entity_poly.type
_entity_poly.pdbx_seq_one_letter_code
_entity_poly.pdbx_strand_id
1 'polypeptide(L)'
;MRRLCRFTAGFSIGCAACVAHFRSGAYLLAAIAAALCVLALGFRKQLHLQRLLPALLGLSLALAWCGVYRAVLLRPIEAFCARQQAEISAEVLEYPTSSRYGRAVLVCVEAEPRSIRAVLYYSSDETLLPGDRVTCTAKLRAASPDNLERDEYYASRGVWMCASAKGELTVEAGTRSLRYFPVYAAERLKRVCTQIFPADAAGFLQALLTGDKQNLSYALRNDLSRSGVYHVVAVSGMHVSLLAGLVMLLCAKKRVLCAALGIPLVWFFVLLTGANASSVRAGIMQTMLLVSGLVRRERDPWTAFSAALMVLLAENPWSLRNVGLLLSFASTGGILLFSKPLSHAMVESKTYAHLEDHHPFLARGLRPGITATCCSLASSAFSLPICAVYFGVVSVSGFVTNALCLWLISLIFSAGLATAAASCICLPIGLGSGWLIGRAAQLVLGVIGAFSRLPYSAVSLDNPYAAVWAVFFFCAVWVICLQPKKLRASLTLGCIAVTFALCMGLSALDYRSAGFTFTALDVGQGQCLVYTADGETSMVDCGGVQNESGELAARYLEGNGVFRVERLFLTHPDSDHCNGAAQLISRVQVGTLYLPMTALREQSTMLQTIVETARENGTQVRFVRENLEFPTKRGKIRVLKPDLLESGNDGGLCVLAAHEKYDILITGDLSQNEEYRLLSQNELRGIELLVAGHHGAATSTSDALLAQTGARTVILSVGADNSYGHPAAQTLARIQSAGAAIYRTDEMGTIVIRGGN
;
A
#
# COMPACT_ATOMS: atom_id res chain seq x y z
N MET A 1 34.36 -1.95 -4.55
CA MET A 1 33.29 -1.62 -3.60
C MET A 1 33.91 -1.01 -2.33
N ARG A 2 33.46 0.17 -1.90
CA ARG A 2 34.05 0.94 -0.81
C ARG A 2 33.84 0.26 0.55
N ARG A 3 34.71 0.51 1.53
CA ARG A 3 34.62 -0.14 2.88
C ARG A 3 33.27 0.12 3.53
N LEU A 4 32.77 1.38 3.49
CA LEU A 4 31.47 1.75 4.05
C LEU A 4 30.32 0.99 3.38
N CYS A 5 30.31 0.86 2.05
CA CYS A 5 29.23 0.13 1.35
C CYS A 5 29.16 -1.34 1.76
N ARG A 6 30.32 -1.99 1.95
CA ARG A 6 30.38 -3.39 2.43
C ARG A 6 29.90 -3.50 3.88
N PHE A 7 30.32 -2.57 4.72
CA PHE A 7 29.88 -2.50 6.12
C PHE A 7 28.36 -2.33 6.21
N THR A 8 27.81 -1.35 5.48
CA THR A 8 26.36 -1.10 5.46
C THR A 8 25.59 -2.29 4.88
N ALA A 9 26.10 -2.95 3.85
CA ALA A 9 25.47 -4.17 3.33
C ALA A 9 25.40 -5.27 4.39
N GLY A 10 26.50 -5.52 5.12
CA GLY A 10 26.50 -6.47 6.23
C GLY A 10 25.54 -6.07 7.34
N PHE A 11 25.52 -4.79 7.70
CA PHE A 11 24.61 -4.24 8.70
C PHE A 11 23.14 -4.42 8.30
N SER A 12 22.81 -4.14 7.04
CA SER A 12 21.45 -4.32 6.52
C SER A 12 21.01 -5.79 6.53
N ILE A 13 21.91 -6.72 6.16
CA ILE A 13 21.64 -8.15 6.23
C ILE A 13 21.39 -8.59 7.67
N GLY A 14 22.20 -8.09 8.63
CA GLY A 14 22.00 -8.38 10.06
C GLY A 14 20.66 -7.86 10.58
N CYS A 15 20.29 -6.63 10.25
CA CYS A 15 18.97 -6.09 10.59
C CYS A 15 17.84 -6.91 9.95
N ALA A 16 17.96 -7.27 8.66
CA ALA A 16 16.95 -8.09 7.98
C ALA A 16 16.77 -9.47 8.63
N ALA A 17 17.86 -10.13 8.98
CA ALA A 17 17.83 -11.40 9.69
C ALA A 17 17.13 -11.28 11.05
N CYS A 18 17.42 -10.21 11.80
CA CYS A 18 16.75 -9.92 13.06
C CYS A 18 15.26 -9.67 12.87
N VAL A 19 14.88 -8.86 11.91
CA VAL A 19 13.49 -8.50 11.63
C VAL A 19 12.67 -9.69 11.14
N ALA A 20 13.30 -10.66 10.45
CA ALA A 20 12.62 -11.84 9.92
C ALA A 20 12.45 -12.98 10.95
N HIS A 21 13.37 -13.16 11.91
CA HIS A 21 13.49 -14.41 12.72
C HIS A 21 13.62 -14.18 14.24
N PHE A 22 13.03 -13.20 14.82
CA PHE A 22 13.38 -12.63 16.14
C PHE A 22 13.00 -13.45 17.38
N ARG A 23 12.94 -14.77 17.37
CA ARG A 23 12.49 -15.54 18.57
C ARG A 23 13.56 -15.96 19.58
N SER A 24 14.82 -15.70 19.51
CA SER A 24 15.84 -16.03 20.54
C SER A 24 17.25 -16.34 20.01
N GLY A 25 17.43 -16.54 18.71
CA GLY A 25 18.73 -16.87 18.14
C GLY A 25 19.67 -15.70 17.84
N ALA A 26 19.24 -14.44 18.03
CA ALA A 26 20.02 -13.26 17.63
C ALA A 26 21.38 -13.15 18.36
N TYR A 27 21.44 -13.50 19.63
CA TYR A 27 22.69 -13.50 20.39
C TYR A 27 23.65 -14.60 19.93
N LEU A 28 23.13 -15.77 19.58
CA LEU A 28 23.93 -16.87 19.03
C LEU A 28 24.48 -16.49 17.65
N LEU A 29 23.65 -15.90 16.79
CA LEU A 29 24.07 -15.38 15.49
C LEU A 29 25.10 -14.27 15.62
N ALA A 30 24.94 -13.35 16.60
CA ALA A 30 25.93 -12.33 16.92
C ALA A 30 27.27 -12.94 17.33
N ALA A 31 27.25 -13.96 18.19
CA ALA A 31 28.45 -14.69 18.61
C ALA A 31 29.14 -15.40 17.44
N ILE A 32 28.36 -16.06 16.57
CA ILE A 32 28.87 -16.69 15.35
C ILE A 32 29.49 -15.66 14.40
N ALA A 33 28.82 -14.53 14.17
CA ALA A 33 29.33 -13.47 13.33
C ALA A 33 30.61 -12.84 13.91
N ALA A 34 30.68 -12.64 15.24
CA ALA A 34 31.88 -12.18 15.93
C ALA A 34 33.03 -13.20 15.81
N ALA A 35 32.73 -14.49 15.96
CA ALA A 35 33.72 -15.55 15.76
C ALA A 35 34.26 -15.59 14.32
N LEU A 36 33.39 -15.42 13.32
CA LEU A 36 33.80 -15.29 11.91
C LEU A 36 34.68 -14.07 11.66
N CYS A 37 34.42 -12.93 12.34
CA CYS A 37 35.28 -11.76 12.28
C CYS A 37 36.65 -12.04 12.87
N VAL A 38 36.75 -12.72 14.01
CA VAL A 38 38.01 -13.11 14.65
C VAL A 38 38.80 -14.06 13.75
N LEU A 39 38.15 -15.05 13.16
CA LEU A 39 38.75 -15.95 12.18
C LEU A 39 39.26 -15.17 10.94
N ALA A 40 38.46 -14.24 10.39
CA ALA A 40 38.85 -13.41 9.26
C ALA A 40 40.04 -12.50 9.59
N LEU A 41 40.17 -12.06 10.84
CA LEU A 41 41.34 -11.30 11.33
C LEU A 41 42.59 -12.21 11.47
N GLY A 42 42.40 -13.46 11.90
CA GLY A 42 43.47 -14.47 12.01
C GLY A 42 44.11 -14.82 10.66
N PHE A 43 43.33 -14.88 9.59
CA PHE A 43 43.79 -15.17 8.22
C PHE A 43 44.15 -13.92 7.44
N ARG A 44 44.79 -12.92 8.06
CA ARG A 44 45.11 -11.60 7.50
C ARG A 44 45.89 -11.62 6.15
N LYS A 45 46.58 -12.69 5.83
CA LYS A 45 47.42 -12.80 4.61
C LYS A 45 46.63 -13.11 3.32
N GLN A 46 45.36 -13.52 3.40
CA GLN A 46 44.54 -13.81 2.24
C GLN A 46 43.71 -12.58 1.82
N LEU A 47 44.04 -11.99 0.66
CA LEU A 47 43.44 -10.75 0.15
C LEU A 47 41.91 -10.78 0.04
N HIS A 48 41.32 -11.95 -0.20
CA HIS A 48 39.87 -12.14 -0.35
C HIS A 48 39.13 -12.00 1.00
N LEU A 49 39.68 -12.51 2.11
CA LEU A 49 39.06 -12.41 3.42
C LEU A 49 39.07 -10.98 3.97
N GLN A 50 40.12 -10.20 3.67
CA GLN A 50 40.17 -8.77 4.06
C GLN A 50 39.05 -7.93 3.41
N ARG A 51 38.57 -8.33 2.24
CA ARG A 51 37.45 -7.65 1.55
C ARG A 51 36.10 -7.93 2.23
N LEU A 52 35.93 -9.04 2.93
CA LEU A 52 34.69 -9.41 3.63
C LEU A 52 34.63 -8.82 5.04
N LEU A 53 35.77 -8.49 5.65
CA LEU A 53 35.84 -8.00 7.02
C LEU A 53 34.86 -6.83 7.33
N PRO A 54 34.74 -5.76 6.52
CA PRO A 54 33.77 -4.71 6.79
C PRO A 54 32.32 -5.21 6.80
N ALA A 55 31.96 -6.16 5.94
CA ALA A 55 30.61 -6.72 5.91
C ALA A 55 30.31 -7.58 7.16
N LEU A 56 31.28 -8.40 7.58
CA LEU A 56 31.14 -9.21 8.79
C LEU A 56 31.06 -8.34 10.06
N LEU A 57 31.85 -7.26 10.14
CA LEU A 57 31.75 -6.29 11.21
C LEU A 57 30.40 -5.58 11.22
N GLY A 58 29.88 -5.20 10.05
CA GLY A 58 28.55 -4.61 9.93
C GLY A 58 27.46 -5.59 10.39
N LEU A 59 27.54 -6.84 9.99
CA LEU A 59 26.61 -7.90 10.40
C LEU A 59 26.62 -8.10 11.93
N SER A 60 27.81 -8.25 12.54
CA SER A 60 27.94 -8.41 13.99
C SER A 60 27.37 -7.22 14.76
N LEU A 61 27.69 -6.00 14.31
CA LEU A 61 27.18 -4.79 14.95
C LEU A 61 25.66 -4.66 14.83
N ALA A 62 25.07 -5.03 13.69
CA ALA A 62 23.62 -5.02 13.50
C ALA A 62 22.92 -5.99 14.47
N LEU A 63 23.43 -7.21 14.62
CA LEU A 63 22.87 -8.20 15.52
C LEU A 63 22.93 -7.72 16.97
N ALA A 64 24.07 -7.15 17.40
CA ALA A 64 24.22 -6.56 18.72
C ALA A 64 23.27 -5.37 18.91
N TRP A 65 23.19 -4.48 17.90
CA TRP A 65 22.33 -3.30 17.95
C TRP A 65 20.84 -3.67 18.05
N CYS A 66 20.36 -4.62 17.25
CA CYS A 66 18.98 -5.10 17.35
C CYS A 66 18.66 -5.66 18.74
N GLY A 67 19.60 -6.38 19.36
CA GLY A 67 19.47 -6.87 20.74
C GLY A 67 19.34 -5.74 21.75
N VAL A 68 20.21 -4.72 21.66
CA VAL A 68 20.16 -3.52 22.51
C VAL A 68 18.87 -2.74 22.27
N TYR A 69 18.49 -2.53 21.02
CA TYR A 69 17.27 -1.82 20.65
C TYR A 69 16.03 -2.48 21.28
N ARG A 70 15.93 -3.81 21.20
CA ARG A 70 14.84 -4.56 21.83
C ARG A 70 14.85 -4.43 23.35
N ALA A 71 16.02 -4.60 23.98
CA ALA A 71 16.13 -4.58 25.42
C ALA A 71 15.85 -3.20 26.03
N VAL A 72 16.34 -2.13 25.38
CA VAL A 72 16.29 -0.76 25.92
C VAL A 72 15.06 0.02 25.48
N LEU A 73 14.52 -0.27 24.27
CA LEU A 73 13.40 0.48 23.71
C LEU A 73 12.09 -0.34 23.71
N LEU A 74 12.09 -1.57 23.21
CA LEU A 74 10.84 -2.29 23.01
C LEU A 74 10.30 -2.92 24.30
N ARG A 75 11.13 -3.60 25.08
CA ARG A 75 10.69 -4.25 26.32
C ARG A 75 10.02 -3.31 27.32
N PRO A 76 10.55 -2.08 27.60
CA PRO A 76 9.86 -1.13 28.48
C PRO A 76 8.48 -0.73 27.93
N ILE A 77 8.33 -0.57 26.61
CA ILE A 77 7.04 -0.22 25.99
C ILE A 77 6.07 -1.39 26.09
N GLU A 78 6.52 -2.62 25.83
CA GLU A 78 5.71 -3.84 26.00
C GLU A 78 5.23 -3.98 27.45
N ALA A 79 6.12 -3.73 28.43
CA ALA A 79 5.78 -3.75 29.85
C ALA A 79 4.77 -2.65 30.24
N PHE A 80 4.91 -1.45 29.66
CA PHE A 80 3.96 -0.35 29.87
C PHE A 80 2.58 -0.71 29.31
N CYS A 81 2.51 -1.25 28.11
CA CYS A 81 1.28 -1.67 27.45
C CYS A 81 0.62 -2.90 28.10
N ALA A 82 1.37 -3.72 28.84
CA ALA A 82 0.81 -4.87 29.57
C ALA A 82 -0.24 -4.48 30.62
N ARG A 83 -0.29 -3.21 31.02
CA ARG A 83 -1.35 -2.65 31.88
C ARG A 83 -2.73 -2.66 31.22
N GLN A 84 -2.81 -2.84 29.90
CA GLN A 84 -3.99 -2.84 29.05
C GLN A 84 -4.82 -1.54 29.08
N GLN A 85 -4.95 -0.88 30.21
CA GLN A 85 -5.63 0.39 30.39
C GLN A 85 -4.86 1.25 31.39
N ALA A 86 -4.60 2.50 31.04
CA ALA A 86 -3.95 3.47 31.93
C ALA A 86 -4.39 4.89 31.59
N GLU A 87 -4.26 5.78 32.56
CA GLU A 87 -4.30 7.20 32.32
C GLU A 87 -2.96 7.62 31.69
N ILE A 88 -3.03 8.33 30.57
CA ILE A 88 -1.86 8.79 29.80
C ILE A 88 -1.90 10.29 29.66
N SER A 89 -0.73 10.93 29.81
CA SER A 89 -0.48 12.31 29.40
C SER A 89 0.40 12.28 28.16
N ALA A 90 0.00 13.00 27.12
CA ALA A 90 0.67 12.95 25.83
C ALA A 90 0.71 14.31 25.15
N GLU A 91 1.85 14.64 24.53
CA GLU A 91 2.02 15.84 23.70
C GLU A 91 1.65 15.49 22.24
N VAL A 92 0.80 16.31 21.64
CA VAL A 92 0.36 16.16 20.23
C VAL A 92 1.49 16.57 19.30
N LEU A 93 1.85 15.69 18.35
CA LEU A 93 2.96 15.94 17.43
C LEU A 93 2.51 16.47 16.04
N GLU A 94 1.35 16.03 15.58
CA GLU A 94 0.82 16.33 14.23
C GLU A 94 -0.66 16.68 14.32
N TYR A 95 -1.24 17.20 13.24
CA TYR A 95 -2.68 17.40 13.16
C TYR A 95 -3.43 16.07 13.09
N PRO A 96 -4.62 15.96 13.70
CA PRO A 96 -5.45 14.78 13.61
C PRO A 96 -5.82 14.43 12.16
N THR A 97 -5.85 13.16 11.88
CA THR A 97 -6.30 12.59 10.60
C THR A 97 -7.59 11.81 10.81
N SER A 98 -8.44 11.75 9.80
CA SER A 98 -9.63 10.90 9.84
C SER A 98 -9.21 9.42 9.92
N SER A 99 -9.83 8.68 10.82
CA SER A 99 -9.61 7.26 11.02
C SER A 99 -10.95 6.53 11.02
N ARG A 100 -10.92 5.21 10.80
CA ARG A 100 -12.09 4.33 10.86
C ARG A 100 -12.88 4.45 12.16
N TYR A 101 -12.22 4.75 13.27
CA TYR A 101 -12.81 4.81 14.62
C TYR A 101 -12.89 6.26 15.14
N GLY A 102 -13.09 7.25 14.25
CA GLY A 102 -13.10 8.66 14.59
C GLY A 102 -11.86 9.39 14.07
N ARG A 103 -11.02 9.88 14.96
CA ARG A 103 -9.80 10.61 14.61
C ARG A 103 -8.57 9.87 15.16
N ALA A 104 -7.48 9.96 14.45
CA ALA A 104 -6.17 9.44 14.87
C ALA A 104 -5.14 10.58 14.87
N VAL A 105 -4.32 10.63 15.89
CA VAL A 105 -3.27 11.66 16.02
C VAL A 105 -1.98 11.03 16.54
N LEU A 106 -0.84 11.45 15.98
CA LEU A 106 0.47 11.06 16.47
C LEU A 106 0.79 11.86 17.73
N VAL A 107 1.12 11.16 18.79
CA VAL A 107 1.41 11.75 20.10
C VAL A 107 2.72 11.22 20.67
N CYS A 108 3.28 11.97 21.61
CA CYS A 108 4.41 11.56 22.44
C CYS A 108 3.93 11.37 23.88
N VAL A 109 3.69 10.13 24.29
CA VAL A 109 3.20 9.79 25.62
C VAL A 109 4.33 9.92 26.63
N GLU A 110 4.08 10.62 27.73
CA GLU A 110 5.00 10.72 28.86
C GLU A 110 5.01 9.40 29.62
N ALA A 111 6.13 8.70 29.57
CA ALA A 111 6.34 7.45 30.25
C ALA A 111 7.78 7.38 30.79
N GLU A 112 7.96 6.77 31.97
CA GLU A 112 9.30 6.51 32.49
C GLU A 112 9.82 5.16 32.00
N PRO A 113 11.08 5.04 31.61
CA PRO A 113 12.17 6.04 31.66
C PRO A 113 12.25 6.95 30.42
N ARG A 114 11.41 6.80 29.42
CA ARG A 114 11.41 7.58 28.16
C ARG A 114 10.02 7.77 27.62
N SER A 115 9.77 8.93 27.01
CA SER A 115 8.56 9.18 26.26
C SER A 115 8.42 8.23 25.05
N ILE A 116 7.19 7.82 24.79
CA ILE A 116 6.82 6.81 23.77
C ILE A 116 6.06 7.48 22.64
N ARG A 117 6.52 7.29 21.41
CA ARG A 117 5.72 7.66 20.23
C ARG A 117 4.56 6.69 20.06
N ALA A 118 3.33 7.23 20.04
CA ALA A 118 2.12 6.47 19.95
C ALA A 118 1.14 7.11 18.96
N VAL A 119 0.21 6.30 18.44
CA VAL A 119 -1.00 6.81 17.78
C VAL A 119 -2.14 6.75 18.77
N LEU A 120 -2.78 7.90 19.00
CA LEU A 120 -3.98 8.03 19.83
C LEU A 120 -5.20 8.09 18.94
N TYR A 121 -6.13 7.13 19.15
CA TYR A 121 -7.45 7.10 18.52
C TYR A 121 -8.49 7.68 19.48
N TYR A 122 -9.36 8.55 18.98
CA TYR A 122 -10.40 9.20 19.77
C TYR A 122 -11.62 9.55 18.92
N SER A 123 -12.79 9.68 19.55
CA SER A 123 -14.07 9.93 18.89
C SER A 123 -14.67 11.30 19.18
N SER A 124 -14.01 12.14 19.99
CA SER A 124 -14.52 13.49 20.28
C SER A 124 -14.31 14.45 19.11
N ASP A 125 -15.16 15.49 19.03
CA ASP A 125 -15.06 16.55 18.02
C ASP A 125 -14.00 17.62 18.34
N GLU A 126 -13.26 17.45 19.42
CA GLU A 126 -12.21 18.37 19.80
C GLU A 126 -11.12 18.50 18.75
N THR A 127 -10.72 19.72 18.48
CA THR A 127 -9.64 20.05 17.55
C THR A 127 -8.32 20.09 18.27
N LEU A 128 -7.53 19.03 18.19
CA LEU A 128 -6.17 18.97 18.75
C LEU A 128 -5.19 19.69 17.83
N LEU A 129 -4.33 20.50 18.41
CA LEU A 129 -3.25 21.21 17.71
C LEU A 129 -1.88 20.64 18.10
N PRO A 130 -0.89 20.63 17.20
CA PRO A 130 0.47 20.24 17.54
C PRO A 130 1.02 21.07 18.72
N GLY A 131 1.56 20.40 19.72
CA GLY A 131 2.04 21.00 20.95
C GLY A 131 1.04 21.02 22.10
N ASP A 132 -0.25 20.71 21.86
CA ASP A 132 -1.22 20.55 22.95
C ASP A 132 -0.89 19.33 23.81
N ARG A 133 -1.22 19.39 25.08
CA ARG A 133 -1.12 18.27 26.01
C ARG A 133 -2.52 17.66 26.17
N VAL A 134 -2.59 16.36 25.98
CA VAL A 134 -3.84 15.59 26.09
C VAL A 134 -3.70 14.58 27.21
N THR A 135 -4.66 14.61 28.16
CA THR A 135 -4.76 13.61 29.23
C THR A 135 -6.05 12.82 29.03
N CYS A 136 -5.95 11.51 29.06
CA CYS A 136 -7.11 10.62 28.92
C CYS A 136 -6.83 9.23 29.51
N THR A 137 -7.90 8.52 29.86
CA THR A 137 -7.81 7.07 30.10
C THR A 137 -7.84 6.37 28.74
N ALA A 138 -6.83 5.57 28.43
CA ALA A 138 -6.73 4.89 27.17
C ALA A 138 -6.52 3.39 27.32
N LYS A 139 -7.09 2.61 26.40
CA LYS A 139 -6.73 1.20 26.19
C LYS A 139 -5.41 1.19 25.41
N LEU A 140 -4.39 0.56 26.00
CA LEU A 140 -3.04 0.50 25.45
C LEU A 140 -2.80 -0.81 24.72
N ARG A 141 -2.12 -0.75 23.59
CA ARG A 141 -1.66 -1.91 22.82
C ARG A 141 -0.26 -1.64 22.30
N ALA A 142 0.67 -2.54 22.59
CA ALA A 142 1.99 -2.48 21.96
C ALA A 142 1.88 -2.85 20.47
N ALA A 143 2.56 -2.11 19.62
CA ALA A 143 2.81 -2.52 18.26
C ALA A 143 3.96 -3.54 18.29
N SER A 144 3.62 -4.81 18.56
CA SER A 144 4.61 -5.86 18.77
C SER A 144 5.22 -6.32 17.45
N PRO A 145 6.56 -6.45 17.39
CA PRO A 145 7.23 -7.06 16.24
C PRO A 145 6.83 -8.52 15.99
N ASP A 146 6.25 -9.18 16.99
CA ASP A 146 5.82 -10.58 16.90
C ASP A 146 4.45 -10.74 16.23
N ASN A 147 3.66 -9.66 16.10
CA ASN A 147 2.38 -9.62 15.40
C ASN A 147 2.50 -8.77 14.12
N LEU A 148 3.26 -9.30 13.16
CA LEU A 148 3.84 -8.56 12.04
C LEU A 148 2.81 -7.98 11.06
N GLU A 149 1.72 -8.67 10.78
CA GLU A 149 0.79 -8.24 9.72
C GLU A 149 0.04 -6.96 10.10
N ARG A 150 -0.34 -6.83 11.36
CA ARG A 150 -1.15 -5.70 11.84
C ARG A 150 -0.32 -4.48 12.27
N ASP A 151 0.86 -4.72 12.85
CA ASP A 151 1.66 -3.69 13.50
C ASP A 151 2.87 -3.26 12.66
N GLU A 152 3.08 -3.89 11.49
CA GLU A 152 4.21 -3.62 10.58
C GLU A 152 4.27 -2.15 10.15
N TYR A 153 3.13 -1.56 9.82
CA TYR A 153 3.03 -0.16 9.42
C TYR A 153 3.53 0.79 10.50
N TYR A 154 3.14 0.56 11.75
CA TYR A 154 3.55 1.39 12.90
C TYR A 154 5.00 1.15 13.29
N ALA A 155 5.41 -0.11 13.44
CA ALA A 155 6.77 -0.51 13.78
C ALA A 155 7.80 0.03 12.78
N SER A 156 7.49 -0.03 11.48
CA SER A 156 8.36 0.47 10.41
C SER A 156 8.58 1.99 10.46
N ARG A 157 7.70 2.73 11.14
CA ARG A 157 7.76 4.18 11.35
C ARG A 157 8.27 4.57 12.75
N GLY A 158 8.66 3.62 13.57
CA GLY A 158 9.12 3.85 14.94
C GLY A 158 7.98 4.26 15.89
N VAL A 159 6.76 3.88 15.59
CA VAL A 159 5.59 3.99 16.47
C VAL A 159 5.33 2.63 17.10
N TRP A 160 5.52 2.53 18.41
CA TRP A 160 5.52 1.25 19.11
C TRP A 160 4.32 1.05 20.04
N MET A 161 3.40 2.02 20.06
CA MET A 161 2.19 1.95 20.87
C MET A 161 1.00 2.52 20.11
N CYS A 162 -0.15 1.85 20.24
CA CYS A 162 -1.46 2.34 19.87
C CYS A 162 -2.28 2.54 21.14
N ALA A 163 -2.90 3.70 21.29
CA ALA A 163 -3.74 4.06 22.41
C ALA A 163 -5.15 4.39 21.88
N SER A 164 -6.19 3.82 22.48
CA SER A 164 -7.57 4.16 22.17
C SER A 164 -8.20 4.84 23.38
N ALA A 165 -8.53 6.11 23.26
CA ALA A 165 -9.14 6.89 24.33
C ALA A 165 -10.51 6.32 24.73
N LYS A 166 -10.79 6.28 26.01
CA LYS A 166 -12.07 5.93 26.59
C LYS A 166 -12.60 7.12 27.39
N GLY A 167 -13.78 7.61 27.00
CA GLY A 167 -14.40 8.77 27.63
C GLY A 167 -13.89 10.10 27.08
N GLU A 168 -13.98 11.14 27.92
CA GLU A 168 -13.62 12.50 27.52
C GLU A 168 -12.10 12.71 27.51
N LEU A 169 -11.64 13.58 26.61
CA LEU A 169 -10.26 14.06 26.53
C LEU A 169 -10.14 15.36 27.31
N THR A 170 -9.16 15.46 28.19
CA THR A 170 -8.79 16.75 28.76
C THR A 170 -7.66 17.32 27.92
N VAL A 171 -7.89 18.50 27.33
CA VAL A 171 -6.93 19.18 26.46
C VAL A 171 -6.42 20.43 27.13
N GLU A 172 -5.12 20.48 27.34
CA GLU A 172 -4.42 21.68 27.78
C GLU A 172 -3.70 22.31 26.59
N ALA A 173 -3.98 23.59 26.32
CA ALA A 173 -3.30 24.32 25.26
C ALA A 173 -1.80 24.40 25.51
N GLY A 174 -1.02 23.82 24.65
CA GLY A 174 0.42 23.80 24.74
C GLY A 174 1.09 25.07 24.22
N THR A 175 2.38 25.22 24.51
CA THR A 175 3.19 26.30 23.96
C THR A 175 3.43 26.06 22.47
N ARG A 176 3.11 27.07 21.64
CA ARG A 176 3.41 27.04 20.18
C ARG A 176 4.91 27.19 19.93
N SER A 177 5.64 26.13 20.18
CA SER A 177 7.09 26.07 20.02
C SER A 177 7.49 26.14 18.53
N LEU A 178 8.63 26.75 18.25
CA LEU A 178 9.28 26.73 16.92
C LEU A 178 9.54 25.30 16.41
N ARG A 179 9.58 24.30 17.27
CA ARG A 179 9.68 22.89 16.93
C ARG A 179 8.56 22.45 15.99
N TYR A 180 7.33 22.94 16.17
CA TYR A 180 6.15 22.61 15.37
C TYR A 180 5.95 23.51 14.15
N PHE A 181 6.85 24.48 13.93
CA PHE A 181 6.74 25.41 12.79
C PHE A 181 6.63 24.68 11.43
N PRO A 182 7.38 23.61 11.12
CA PRO A 182 7.19 22.88 9.86
C PRO A 182 5.79 22.26 9.71
N VAL A 183 5.19 21.78 10.81
CA VAL A 183 3.85 21.17 10.82
C VAL A 183 2.78 22.25 10.59
N TYR A 184 2.91 23.40 11.27
CA TYR A 184 2.02 24.55 11.03
C TYR A 184 2.16 25.11 9.61
N ALA A 185 3.38 25.17 9.08
CA ALA A 185 3.65 25.61 7.71
C ALA A 185 3.02 24.64 6.68
N ALA A 186 3.10 23.34 6.92
CA ALA A 186 2.46 22.34 6.08
C ALA A 186 0.94 22.52 6.03
N GLU A 187 0.32 22.71 7.20
CA GLU A 187 -1.14 22.91 7.27
C GLU A 187 -1.56 24.24 6.63
N ARG A 188 -0.78 25.31 6.82
CA ARG A 188 -1.01 26.59 6.12
C ARG A 188 -0.91 26.43 4.61
N LEU A 189 0.12 25.70 4.15
CA LEU A 189 0.33 25.41 2.73
C LEU A 189 -0.84 24.64 2.13
N LYS A 190 -1.36 23.62 2.84
CA LYS A 190 -2.54 22.84 2.41
C LYS A 190 -3.76 23.73 2.20
N ARG A 191 -4.06 24.62 3.17
CA ARG A 191 -5.18 25.55 3.06
C ARG A 191 -5.02 26.54 1.90
N VAL A 192 -3.81 27.03 1.68
CA VAL A 192 -3.53 27.92 0.55
C VAL A 192 -3.71 27.16 -0.77
N CYS A 193 -3.27 25.92 -0.89
CA CYS A 193 -3.46 25.11 -2.09
C CYS A 193 -4.94 24.99 -2.50
N THR A 194 -5.83 24.80 -1.54
CA THR A 194 -7.29 24.73 -1.83
C THR A 194 -7.89 26.06 -2.27
N GLN A 195 -7.23 27.18 -1.97
CA GLN A 195 -7.71 28.52 -2.33
C GLN A 195 -7.21 29.01 -3.69
N ILE A 196 -5.97 28.64 -4.06
CA ILE A 196 -5.31 29.18 -5.27
C ILE A 196 -5.37 28.24 -6.47
N PHE A 197 -5.58 26.93 -6.26
CA PHE A 197 -5.63 25.96 -7.35
C PHE A 197 -7.07 25.53 -7.67
N PRO A 198 -7.39 25.18 -8.93
CA PRO A 198 -8.69 24.65 -9.31
C PRO A 198 -9.04 23.37 -8.51
N ALA A 199 -10.31 23.21 -8.14
CA ALA A 199 -10.77 22.16 -7.23
C ALA A 199 -10.38 20.71 -7.66
N ASP A 200 -10.42 20.43 -8.95
CA ASP A 200 -10.06 19.13 -9.55
C ASP A 200 -8.55 18.84 -9.54
N ALA A 201 -7.70 19.87 -9.48
CA ALA A 201 -6.25 19.74 -9.39
C ALA A 201 -5.70 19.97 -7.97
N ALA A 202 -6.48 20.62 -7.10
CA ALA A 202 -6.02 21.04 -5.78
C ALA A 202 -5.54 19.85 -4.92
N GLY A 203 -6.27 18.73 -4.91
CA GLY A 203 -5.89 17.53 -4.16
C GLY A 203 -4.57 16.92 -4.66
N PHE A 204 -4.35 16.88 -5.97
CA PHE A 204 -3.09 16.44 -6.56
C PHE A 204 -1.93 17.36 -6.21
N LEU A 205 -2.11 18.67 -6.35
CA LEU A 205 -1.08 19.67 -6.04
C LEU A 205 -0.75 19.69 -4.55
N GLN A 206 -1.75 19.56 -3.69
CA GLN A 206 -1.55 19.40 -2.25
C GLN A 206 -0.68 18.18 -1.94
N ALA A 207 -1.01 17.00 -2.51
CA ALA A 207 -0.23 15.80 -2.32
C ALA A 207 1.21 15.94 -2.88
N LEU A 208 1.36 16.57 -4.04
CA LEU A 208 2.65 16.83 -4.67
C LEU A 208 3.56 17.74 -3.82
N LEU A 209 3.00 18.78 -3.21
CA LEU A 209 3.75 19.82 -2.47
C LEU A 209 4.01 19.44 -1.00
N THR A 210 3.07 18.73 -0.35
CA THR A 210 3.14 18.42 1.08
C THR A 210 3.31 16.95 1.40
N GLY A 211 3.04 16.06 0.44
CA GLY A 211 3.00 14.61 0.64
C GLY A 211 1.70 14.09 1.27
N ASP A 212 0.73 14.98 1.57
CA ASP A 212 -0.56 14.60 2.12
C ASP A 212 -1.52 14.13 1.04
N LYS A 213 -1.96 12.87 1.14
CA LYS A 213 -2.77 12.18 0.16
C LYS A 213 -4.26 12.12 0.53
N GLN A 214 -4.67 12.71 1.65
CA GLN A 214 -6.05 12.59 2.15
C GLN A 214 -7.09 13.10 1.14
N ASN A 215 -6.79 14.21 0.46
CA ASN A 215 -7.68 14.85 -0.52
C ASN A 215 -7.52 14.31 -1.96
N LEU A 216 -6.77 13.21 -2.16
CA LEU A 216 -6.76 12.50 -3.44
C LEU A 216 -8.00 11.65 -3.57
N SER A 217 -8.80 11.88 -4.61
CA SER A 217 -9.92 10.98 -4.91
C SER A 217 -9.42 9.58 -5.22
N TYR A 218 -10.27 8.59 -4.96
CA TYR A 218 -9.97 7.19 -5.26
C TYR A 218 -9.65 6.99 -6.75
N ALA A 219 -10.46 7.54 -7.65
CA ALA A 219 -10.24 7.46 -9.09
C ALA A 219 -8.85 7.97 -9.48
N LEU A 220 -8.42 9.11 -8.92
CA LEU A 220 -7.11 9.67 -9.19
C LEU A 220 -5.97 8.81 -8.62
N ARG A 221 -6.13 8.22 -7.43
CA ARG A 221 -5.15 7.28 -6.88
C ARG A 221 -4.96 6.07 -7.79
N ASN A 222 -6.06 5.53 -8.30
CA ASN A 222 -6.05 4.40 -9.25
C ASN A 222 -5.37 4.79 -10.57
N ASP A 223 -5.72 5.94 -11.16
CA ASP A 223 -5.10 6.44 -12.38
C ASP A 223 -3.58 6.62 -12.24
N LEU A 224 -3.14 7.22 -11.13
CA LEU A 224 -1.72 7.38 -10.81
C LEU A 224 -1.01 6.03 -10.64
N SER A 225 -1.66 5.05 -10.02
CA SER A 225 -1.11 3.71 -9.79
C SER A 225 -0.98 2.94 -11.11
N ARG A 226 -2.04 2.87 -11.91
CA ARG A 226 -2.08 2.16 -13.20
C ARG A 226 -1.12 2.77 -14.22
N SER A 227 -1.01 4.10 -14.25
CA SER A 227 -0.06 4.81 -15.11
C SER A 227 1.40 4.78 -14.61
N GLY A 228 1.67 4.22 -13.41
CA GLY A 228 3.01 4.10 -12.82
C GLY A 228 3.60 5.41 -12.30
N VAL A 229 2.77 6.44 -12.10
CA VAL A 229 3.21 7.78 -11.65
C VAL A 229 2.89 8.03 -10.17
N TYR A 230 2.27 7.08 -9.46
CA TYR A 230 1.88 7.24 -8.05
C TYR A 230 3.03 7.65 -7.11
N HIS A 231 4.26 7.29 -7.45
CA HIS A 231 5.46 7.66 -6.68
C HIS A 231 5.72 9.18 -6.63
N VAL A 232 5.11 9.97 -7.51
CA VAL A 232 5.25 11.43 -7.55
C VAL A 232 4.51 12.11 -6.41
N VAL A 233 3.32 11.60 -6.02
CA VAL A 233 2.56 12.11 -4.88
C VAL A 233 3.12 11.64 -3.52
N ALA A 234 4.09 10.74 -3.54
CA ALA A 234 4.91 10.44 -2.38
C ALA A 234 6.17 11.30 -2.47
N VAL A 235 6.38 12.21 -1.52
CA VAL A 235 7.58 13.07 -1.53
C VAL A 235 8.83 12.22 -1.67
N SER A 236 9.53 12.44 -2.78
CA SER A 236 10.65 11.62 -3.22
C SER A 236 11.97 12.38 -3.26
N GLY A 237 13.06 11.65 -3.52
CA GLY A 237 14.38 12.26 -3.73
C GLY A 237 14.40 13.30 -4.85
N MET A 238 13.51 13.21 -5.83
CA MET A 238 13.38 14.19 -6.90
C MET A 238 13.00 15.57 -6.34
N HIS A 239 12.00 15.67 -5.51
CA HIS A 239 11.53 16.93 -4.91
C HIS A 239 12.62 17.62 -4.09
N VAL A 240 13.32 16.85 -3.24
CA VAL A 240 14.43 17.36 -2.43
C VAL A 240 15.59 17.80 -3.30
N SER A 241 15.88 17.08 -4.39
CA SER A 241 16.96 17.43 -5.34
C SER A 241 16.63 18.66 -6.16
N LEU A 242 15.36 18.84 -6.58
CA LEU A 242 14.88 20.05 -7.26
C LEU A 242 15.03 21.28 -6.37
N LEU A 243 14.63 21.16 -5.10
CA LEU A 243 14.77 22.26 -4.13
C LEU A 243 16.23 22.63 -3.91
N ALA A 244 17.12 21.62 -3.70
CA ALA A 244 18.55 21.87 -3.56
C ALA A 244 19.16 22.47 -4.84
N GLY A 245 18.73 22.02 -6.01
CA GLY A 245 19.12 22.57 -7.32
C GLY A 245 18.72 24.03 -7.49
N LEU A 246 17.50 24.38 -7.07
CA LEU A 246 17.04 25.77 -7.08
C LEU A 246 17.90 26.67 -6.19
N VAL A 247 18.22 26.23 -4.97
CA VAL A 247 19.12 26.96 -4.07
C VAL A 247 20.50 27.13 -4.71
N MET A 248 21.04 26.08 -5.32
CA MET A 248 22.35 26.17 -6.01
C MET A 248 22.33 27.16 -7.17
N LEU A 249 21.22 27.25 -7.88
CA LEU A 249 21.03 28.22 -8.97
C LEU A 249 20.96 29.66 -8.42
N LEU A 250 20.13 29.92 -7.43
CA LEU A 250 19.95 31.23 -6.81
C LEU A 250 21.21 31.75 -6.11
N CYS A 251 21.98 30.85 -5.50
CA CYS A 251 23.24 31.20 -4.85
C CYS A 251 24.43 31.28 -5.84
N ALA A 252 24.20 31.29 -7.15
CA ALA A 252 25.22 31.32 -8.19
C ALA A 252 26.34 30.30 -7.96
N LYS A 253 26.01 29.14 -7.43
CA LYS A 253 26.91 28.01 -7.09
C LYS A 253 27.98 28.37 -6.05
N LYS A 254 27.84 29.47 -5.29
CA LYS A 254 28.76 29.83 -4.20
C LYS A 254 28.63 28.80 -3.08
N ARG A 255 29.68 27.97 -2.88
CA ARG A 255 29.64 26.75 -2.04
C ARG A 255 29.19 27.00 -0.62
N VAL A 256 29.70 28.05 0.04
CA VAL A 256 29.33 28.40 1.42
C VAL A 256 27.86 28.79 1.52
N LEU A 257 27.40 29.65 0.59
CA LEU A 257 26.01 30.11 0.56
C LEU A 257 25.04 28.97 0.24
N CYS A 258 25.39 28.09 -0.72
CA CYS A 258 24.62 26.91 -1.03
C CYS A 258 24.47 25.96 0.17
N ALA A 259 25.52 25.77 0.97
CA ALA A 259 25.46 24.93 2.16
C ALA A 259 24.68 25.65 3.30
N ALA A 260 24.95 26.92 3.55
CA ALA A 260 24.33 27.67 4.63
C ALA A 260 22.80 27.84 4.46
N LEU A 261 22.32 28.02 3.22
CA LEU A 261 20.88 28.14 2.93
C LEU A 261 20.27 26.81 2.53
N GLY A 262 21.00 25.96 1.79
CA GLY A 262 20.46 24.73 1.23
C GLY A 262 20.23 23.65 2.29
N ILE A 263 21.13 23.49 3.25
CA ILE A 263 20.96 22.46 4.30
C ILE A 263 19.73 22.76 5.17
N PRO A 264 19.56 23.97 5.75
CA PRO A 264 18.34 24.27 6.53
C PRO A 264 17.06 24.16 5.71
N LEU A 265 17.04 24.63 4.46
CA LEU A 265 15.86 24.57 3.61
C LEU A 265 15.49 23.12 3.24
N VAL A 266 16.47 22.27 2.93
CA VAL A 266 16.24 20.82 2.68
C VAL A 266 15.64 20.16 3.91
N TRP A 267 16.19 20.38 5.10
CA TRP A 267 15.66 19.77 6.33
C TRP A 267 14.32 20.36 6.74
N PHE A 268 14.10 21.66 6.55
CA PHE A 268 12.77 22.26 6.72
C PHE A 268 11.73 21.58 5.82
N PHE A 269 12.04 21.37 4.54
CA PHE A 269 11.14 20.69 3.61
C PHE A 269 10.93 19.21 3.99
N VAL A 270 11.96 18.50 4.43
CA VAL A 270 11.84 17.12 4.94
C VAL A 270 10.89 17.05 6.13
N LEU A 271 11.00 17.97 7.09
CA LEU A 271 10.11 18.04 8.25
C LEU A 271 8.69 18.48 7.86
N LEU A 272 8.54 19.43 6.94
CA LEU A 272 7.25 19.88 6.42
C LEU A 272 6.46 18.73 5.78
N THR A 273 7.16 17.79 5.14
CA THR A 273 6.55 16.63 4.46
C THR A 273 6.42 15.40 5.35
N GLY A 274 6.52 15.56 6.69
CA GLY A 274 6.33 14.49 7.67
C GLY A 274 7.51 13.53 7.83
N ALA A 275 8.74 13.95 7.46
CA ALA A 275 9.99 13.20 7.63
C ALA A 275 9.91 11.71 7.19
N ASN A 276 9.26 11.43 6.08
CA ASN A 276 9.16 10.08 5.54
C ASN A 276 10.54 9.51 5.18
N ALA A 277 10.74 8.20 5.29
CA ALA A 277 12.02 7.52 5.05
C ALA A 277 12.68 7.92 3.70
N SER A 278 11.88 8.12 2.64
CA SER A 278 12.36 8.58 1.33
C SER A 278 12.89 10.01 1.35
N SER A 279 12.18 10.94 2.01
CA SER A 279 12.59 12.34 2.13
C SER A 279 13.80 12.52 3.04
N VAL A 280 13.85 11.78 4.17
CA VAL A 280 15.01 11.76 5.10
C VAL A 280 16.26 11.23 4.39
N ARG A 281 16.16 10.11 3.65
CA ARG A 281 17.26 9.61 2.82
C ARG A 281 17.78 10.68 1.87
N ALA A 282 16.87 11.33 1.14
CA ALA A 282 17.23 12.38 0.20
C ALA A 282 17.87 13.60 0.91
N GLY A 283 17.35 13.99 2.07
CA GLY A 283 17.91 15.04 2.93
C GLY A 283 19.36 14.75 3.33
N ILE A 284 19.63 13.53 3.81
CA ILE A 284 20.99 13.09 4.16
C ILE A 284 21.92 13.14 2.94
N MET A 285 21.48 12.56 1.81
CA MET A 285 22.30 12.53 0.59
C MET A 285 22.57 13.95 0.06
N GLN A 286 21.60 14.85 0.07
CA GLN A 286 21.77 16.24 -0.36
C GLN A 286 22.66 17.03 0.62
N THR A 287 22.54 16.80 1.91
CA THR A 287 23.42 17.39 2.92
C THR A 287 24.88 16.97 2.66
N MET A 288 25.13 15.68 2.44
CA MET A 288 26.48 15.21 2.09
C MET A 288 27.00 15.81 0.78
N LEU A 289 26.13 16.01 -0.22
CA LEU A 289 26.47 16.65 -1.47
C LEU A 289 26.89 18.12 -1.25
N LEU A 290 26.14 18.88 -0.47
CA LEU A 290 26.44 20.29 -0.17
C LEU A 290 27.70 20.43 0.68
N VAL A 291 27.85 19.57 1.71
CA VAL A 291 29.05 19.55 2.56
C VAL A 291 30.31 19.12 1.77
N SER A 292 30.20 18.16 0.85
CA SER A 292 31.35 17.75 0.02
C SER A 292 31.89 18.92 -0.82
N GLY A 293 30.97 19.78 -1.31
CA GLY A 293 31.34 21.02 -2.00
C GLY A 293 32.06 22.02 -1.09
N LEU A 294 31.69 22.11 0.18
CA LEU A 294 32.29 22.98 1.19
C LEU A 294 33.72 22.54 1.55
N VAL A 295 33.89 21.22 1.84
CA VAL A 295 35.20 20.64 2.19
C VAL A 295 36.07 20.28 0.97
N ARG A 296 35.68 20.68 -0.24
CA ARG A 296 36.40 20.45 -1.49
C ARG A 296 36.75 18.97 -1.76
N ARG A 297 35.87 18.04 -1.32
CA ARG A 297 36.02 16.61 -1.61
C ARG A 297 35.18 16.18 -2.80
N GLU A 298 35.62 15.13 -3.46
CA GLU A 298 34.85 14.50 -4.55
C GLU A 298 33.51 13.98 -4.05
N ARG A 299 32.50 14.16 -4.90
CA ARG A 299 31.14 13.69 -4.65
C ARG A 299 31.08 12.18 -4.85
N ASP A 300 30.74 11.46 -3.80
CA ASP A 300 30.56 10.01 -3.86
C ASP A 300 29.12 9.59 -3.53
N PRO A 301 28.32 9.33 -4.59
CA PRO A 301 26.93 8.92 -4.38
C PRO A 301 26.77 7.61 -3.61
N TRP A 302 27.68 6.65 -3.77
CA TRP A 302 27.63 5.37 -3.07
C TRP A 302 27.91 5.52 -1.57
N THR A 303 28.84 6.38 -1.20
CA THR A 303 29.08 6.67 0.22
C THR A 303 27.88 7.38 0.84
N ALA A 304 27.29 8.37 0.13
CA ALA A 304 26.10 9.06 0.61
C ALA A 304 24.88 8.11 0.75
N PHE A 305 24.68 7.24 -0.24
CA PHE A 305 23.66 6.20 -0.22
C PHE A 305 23.82 5.25 0.98
N SER A 306 25.04 4.76 1.19
CA SER A 306 25.33 3.84 2.31
C SER A 306 25.20 4.51 3.66
N ALA A 307 25.63 5.77 3.79
CA ALA A 307 25.50 6.54 5.02
C ALA A 307 24.01 6.78 5.37
N ALA A 308 23.20 7.15 4.37
CA ALA A 308 21.77 7.34 4.58
C ALA A 308 21.07 6.06 5.05
N LEU A 309 21.37 4.90 4.44
CA LEU A 309 20.83 3.62 4.86
C LEU A 309 21.26 3.26 6.26
N MET A 310 22.54 3.49 6.58
CA MET A 310 23.07 3.21 7.92
C MET A 310 22.39 4.03 9.01
N VAL A 311 22.18 5.33 8.78
CA VAL A 311 21.49 6.21 9.73
C VAL A 311 20.06 5.75 9.98
N LEU A 312 19.30 5.47 8.91
CA LEU A 312 17.90 5.03 9.03
C LEU A 312 17.78 3.68 9.75
N LEU A 313 18.66 2.72 9.46
CA LEU A 313 18.63 1.42 10.14
C LEU A 313 19.17 1.48 11.57
N ALA A 314 20.05 2.42 11.88
CA ALA A 314 20.49 2.66 13.24
C ALA A 314 19.40 3.33 14.09
N GLU A 315 18.60 4.22 13.49
CA GLU A 315 17.43 4.82 14.16
C GLU A 315 16.34 3.78 14.41
N ASN A 316 16.00 2.99 13.39
CA ASN A 316 14.98 1.95 13.51
C ASN A 316 15.29 0.74 12.60
N PRO A 317 15.76 -0.39 13.15
CA PRO A 317 16.00 -1.61 12.35
C PRO A 317 14.77 -2.12 11.59
N TRP A 318 13.56 -1.93 12.15
CA TRP A 318 12.30 -2.34 11.52
C TRP A 318 11.89 -1.45 10.33
N SER A 319 12.58 -0.34 10.12
CA SER A 319 12.36 0.48 8.90
C SER A 319 12.62 -0.29 7.60
N LEU A 320 13.32 -1.43 7.62
CA LEU A 320 13.42 -2.37 6.49
C LEU A 320 12.07 -2.93 6.02
N ARG A 321 11.06 -2.92 6.88
CA ARG A 321 9.69 -3.29 6.54
C ARG A 321 8.90 -2.13 5.91
N ASN A 322 9.45 -0.92 5.93
CA ASN A 322 8.83 0.24 5.31
C ASN A 322 8.96 0.17 3.78
N VAL A 323 7.85 -0.07 3.09
CA VAL A 323 7.81 -0.18 1.62
C VAL A 323 8.36 1.08 0.95
N GLY A 324 8.10 2.27 1.53
CA GLY A 324 8.64 3.53 1.03
C GLY A 324 10.17 3.58 1.10
N LEU A 325 10.77 3.04 2.17
CA LEU A 325 12.22 2.89 2.27
C LEU A 325 12.74 1.91 1.21
N LEU A 326 12.14 0.73 1.11
CA LEU A 326 12.55 -0.30 0.15
C LEU A 326 12.53 0.24 -1.29
N LEU A 327 11.42 0.84 -1.70
CA LEU A 327 11.28 1.44 -3.03
C LEU A 327 12.29 2.56 -3.27
N SER A 328 12.50 3.41 -2.28
CA SER A 328 13.41 4.56 -2.37
C SER A 328 14.86 4.12 -2.54
N PHE A 329 15.31 3.10 -1.79
CA PHE A 329 16.67 2.57 -1.90
C PHE A 329 16.83 1.70 -3.15
N ALA A 330 15.87 0.87 -3.51
CA ALA A 330 15.89 0.08 -4.74
C ALA A 330 16.00 0.99 -5.98
N SER A 331 15.13 1.99 -6.09
CA SER A 331 15.16 2.97 -7.20
C SER A 331 16.50 3.70 -7.31
N THR A 332 17.02 4.20 -6.19
CA THR A 332 18.29 4.92 -6.17
C THR A 332 19.46 3.98 -6.49
N GLY A 333 19.46 2.77 -5.95
CA GLY A 333 20.45 1.74 -6.26
C GLY A 333 20.45 1.38 -7.74
N GLY A 334 19.25 1.21 -8.34
CA GLY A 334 19.10 1.00 -9.78
C GLY A 334 19.68 2.12 -10.61
N ILE A 335 19.38 3.38 -10.27
CA ILE A 335 19.97 4.56 -10.94
C ILE A 335 21.50 4.55 -10.84
N LEU A 336 22.05 4.33 -9.65
CA LEU A 336 23.50 4.33 -9.44
C LEU A 336 24.22 3.21 -10.17
N LEU A 337 23.57 2.06 -10.36
CA LEU A 337 24.15 0.90 -11.04
C LEU A 337 24.04 1.01 -12.56
N PHE A 338 22.86 1.38 -13.08
CA PHE A 338 22.53 1.15 -14.48
C PHE A 338 22.28 2.42 -15.31
N SER A 339 22.03 3.60 -14.70
CA SER A 339 21.70 4.79 -15.50
C SER A 339 22.84 5.22 -16.42
N LYS A 340 24.08 5.21 -15.92
CA LYS A 340 25.26 5.58 -16.73
C LYS A 340 25.56 4.59 -17.86
N PRO A 341 25.68 3.26 -17.60
CA PRO A 341 25.87 2.28 -18.66
C PRO A 341 24.78 2.34 -19.73
N LEU A 342 23.53 2.49 -19.33
CA LEU A 342 22.37 2.54 -20.23
C LEU A 342 22.41 3.81 -21.10
N SER A 343 22.66 4.97 -20.49
CA SER A 343 22.78 6.24 -21.22
C SER A 343 23.95 6.23 -22.20
N HIS A 344 25.08 5.64 -21.81
CA HIS A 344 26.26 5.49 -22.69
C HIS A 344 25.93 4.61 -23.89
N ALA A 345 25.31 3.46 -23.65
CA ALA A 345 24.90 2.55 -24.73
C ALA A 345 23.89 3.20 -25.71
N MET A 346 22.98 4.06 -25.22
CA MET A 346 22.03 4.77 -26.08
C MET A 346 22.71 5.89 -26.90
N VAL A 347 23.60 6.65 -26.27
CA VAL A 347 24.31 7.76 -26.93
C VAL A 347 25.37 7.25 -27.92
N GLU A 348 25.95 6.08 -27.66
CA GLU A 348 26.89 5.44 -28.61
C GLU A 348 26.19 4.59 -29.67
N SER A 349 24.86 4.53 -29.68
CA SER A 349 24.12 3.79 -30.69
C SER A 349 24.32 4.41 -32.08
N LYS A 350 24.32 3.56 -33.12
CA LYS A 350 24.44 4.01 -34.52
C LYS A 350 23.36 5.05 -34.89
N THR A 351 22.16 4.88 -34.30
CA THR A 351 21.04 5.80 -34.54
C THR A 351 21.30 7.19 -33.96
N TYR A 352 21.88 7.28 -32.76
CA TYR A 352 22.22 8.58 -32.16
C TYR A 352 23.43 9.22 -32.84
N ALA A 353 24.42 8.45 -33.19
CA ALA A 353 25.58 8.95 -33.97
C ALA A 353 25.13 9.54 -35.32
N HIS A 354 24.26 8.84 -36.06
CA HIS A 354 23.66 9.36 -37.28
C HIS A 354 22.86 10.65 -37.07
N LEU A 355 22.10 10.75 -35.97
CA LEU A 355 21.40 11.98 -35.61
C LEU A 355 22.37 13.13 -35.26
N GLU A 356 23.46 12.84 -34.56
CA GLU A 356 24.46 13.83 -34.18
C GLU A 356 25.20 14.39 -35.39
N ASP A 357 25.48 13.53 -36.37
CA ASP A 357 26.14 13.92 -37.63
C ASP A 357 25.25 14.81 -38.51
N HIS A 358 23.95 14.52 -38.60
CA HIS A 358 23.03 15.23 -39.50
C HIS A 358 22.29 16.38 -38.82
N HIS A 359 22.02 16.28 -37.48
CA HIS A 359 21.26 17.25 -36.72
C HIS A 359 21.85 17.52 -35.32
N PRO A 360 23.05 18.14 -35.22
CA PRO A 360 23.80 18.28 -33.98
C PRO A 360 23.05 19.07 -32.88
N PHE A 361 22.26 20.08 -33.26
CA PHE A 361 21.46 20.84 -32.30
C PHE A 361 20.34 19.98 -31.68
N LEU A 362 19.68 19.16 -32.50
CA LEU A 362 18.64 18.24 -32.05
C LEU A 362 19.21 17.15 -31.15
N ALA A 363 20.32 16.57 -31.52
CA ALA A 363 21.04 15.57 -30.72
C ALA A 363 21.44 16.13 -29.35
N ARG A 364 22.03 17.34 -29.29
CA ARG A 364 22.34 18.01 -28.02
C ARG A 364 21.06 18.26 -27.15
N GLY A 365 19.97 18.68 -27.78
CA GLY A 365 18.69 18.90 -27.09
C GLY A 365 18.07 17.61 -26.55
N LEU A 366 18.23 16.48 -27.26
CA LEU A 366 17.68 15.19 -26.85
C LEU A 366 18.50 14.48 -25.76
N ARG A 367 19.79 14.77 -25.64
CA ARG A 367 20.70 14.10 -24.68
C ARG A 367 20.22 14.15 -23.22
N PRO A 368 19.74 15.29 -22.66
CA PRO A 368 19.15 15.32 -21.32
C PRO A 368 17.92 14.41 -21.18
N GLY A 369 17.06 14.40 -22.21
CA GLY A 369 15.87 13.53 -22.25
C GLY A 369 16.24 12.04 -22.24
N ILE A 370 17.23 11.63 -23.05
CA ILE A 370 17.76 10.26 -23.05
C ILE A 370 18.27 9.88 -21.66
N THR A 371 19.06 10.77 -21.05
CA THR A 371 19.59 10.51 -19.69
C THR A 371 18.47 10.37 -18.67
N ALA A 372 17.46 11.24 -18.71
CA ALA A 372 16.30 11.16 -17.82
C ALA A 372 15.50 9.86 -18.02
N THR A 373 15.29 9.46 -19.27
CA THR A 373 14.62 8.18 -19.61
C THR A 373 15.43 6.98 -19.09
N CYS A 374 16.76 6.98 -19.26
CA CYS A 374 17.61 5.92 -18.73
C CYS A 374 17.59 5.86 -17.19
N CYS A 375 17.53 7.01 -16.51
CA CYS A 375 17.35 7.07 -15.05
C CYS A 375 15.99 6.50 -14.65
N SER A 376 14.92 6.85 -15.35
CA SER A 376 13.57 6.33 -15.10
C SER A 376 13.51 4.82 -15.31
N LEU A 377 14.04 4.30 -16.41
CA LEU A 377 14.12 2.87 -16.69
C LEU A 377 14.90 2.11 -15.60
N ALA A 378 16.08 2.62 -15.23
CA ALA A 378 16.91 2.01 -14.19
C ALA A 378 16.22 2.02 -12.81
N SER A 379 15.54 3.11 -12.48
CA SER A 379 14.74 3.24 -11.25
C SER A 379 13.56 2.25 -11.23
N SER A 380 12.77 2.26 -12.30
CA SER A 380 11.56 1.42 -12.42
C SER A 380 11.92 -0.07 -12.42
N ALA A 381 12.97 -0.47 -13.13
CA ALA A 381 13.39 -1.87 -13.16
C ALA A 381 13.64 -2.45 -11.76
N PHE A 382 14.20 -1.66 -10.84
CA PHE A 382 14.45 -2.11 -9.46
C PHE A 382 13.24 -1.96 -8.52
N SER A 383 12.34 -1.04 -8.79
CA SER A 383 11.12 -0.88 -7.98
C SER A 383 10.00 -1.84 -8.39
N LEU A 384 9.94 -2.27 -9.66
CA LEU A 384 8.89 -3.15 -10.18
C LEU A 384 8.69 -4.44 -9.37
N PRO A 385 9.75 -5.22 -9.03
CA PRO A 385 9.54 -6.44 -8.24
C PRO A 385 8.99 -6.18 -6.85
N ILE A 386 9.38 -5.06 -6.23
CA ILE A 386 8.86 -4.65 -4.93
C ILE A 386 7.39 -4.23 -5.08
N CYS A 387 7.05 -3.47 -6.12
CA CYS A 387 5.66 -3.10 -6.41
C CYS A 387 4.80 -4.35 -6.67
N ALA A 388 5.31 -5.33 -7.39
CA ALA A 388 4.61 -6.59 -7.64
C ALA A 388 4.26 -7.32 -6.33
N VAL A 389 5.21 -7.40 -5.39
CA VAL A 389 5.01 -8.13 -4.12
C VAL A 389 4.11 -7.37 -3.14
N TYR A 390 4.31 -6.04 -3.01
CA TYR A 390 3.62 -5.27 -1.96
C TYR A 390 2.29 -4.66 -2.41
N PHE A 391 2.17 -4.33 -3.69
CA PHE A 391 0.97 -3.68 -4.22
C PHE A 391 0.18 -4.57 -5.18
N GLY A 392 0.72 -5.73 -5.54
CA GLY A 392 0.07 -6.64 -6.48
C GLY A 392 -0.15 -6.05 -7.87
N VAL A 393 0.50 -4.92 -8.22
CA VAL A 393 0.31 -4.22 -9.49
C VAL A 393 1.64 -3.77 -10.07
N VAL A 394 1.81 -4.02 -11.38
CA VAL A 394 2.93 -3.54 -12.17
C VAL A 394 2.43 -2.71 -13.33
N SER A 395 2.78 -1.44 -13.37
CA SER A 395 2.44 -0.56 -14.49
C SER A 395 3.35 -0.83 -15.70
N VAL A 396 2.75 -1.22 -16.81
CA VAL A 396 3.43 -1.40 -18.10
C VAL A 396 3.56 -0.05 -18.82
N SER A 397 2.51 0.78 -18.76
CA SER A 397 2.51 2.12 -19.36
C SER A 397 3.45 3.09 -18.65
N GLY A 398 3.86 2.79 -17.41
CA GLY A 398 4.64 3.67 -16.55
C GLY A 398 5.95 4.17 -17.15
N PHE A 399 6.60 3.39 -18.01
CA PHE A 399 7.82 3.82 -18.69
C PHE A 399 7.57 5.02 -19.60
N VAL A 400 6.48 4.99 -20.38
CA VAL A 400 6.11 6.04 -21.31
C VAL A 400 5.53 7.24 -20.55
N THR A 401 4.62 6.98 -19.62
CA THR A 401 3.97 8.02 -18.83
C THR A 401 4.99 8.83 -18.03
N ASN A 402 5.97 8.17 -17.41
CA ASN A 402 7.06 8.84 -16.70
C ASN A 402 7.89 9.71 -17.63
N ALA A 403 8.26 9.22 -18.81
CA ALA A 403 9.05 9.99 -19.78
C ALA A 403 8.30 11.27 -20.24
N LEU A 404 6.97 11.18 -20.38
CA LEU A 404 6.13 12.30 -20.81
C LEU A 404 5.81 13.29 -19.69
N CYS A 405 5.51 12.79 -18.47
CA CYS A 405 4.94 13.61 -17.40
C CYS A 405 5.97 14.15 -16.39
N LEU A 406 7.06 13.42 -16.08
CA LEU A 406 7.93 13.78 -14.94
C LEU A 406 8.60 15.15 -15.08
N TRP A 407 8.99 15.55 -16.27
CA TRP A 407 9.60 16.88 -16.50
C TRP A 407 8.60 18.00 -16.23
N LEU A 408 7.33 17.85 -16.68
CA LEU A 408 6.29 18.82 -16.47
C LEU A 408 5.85 18.85 -14.99
N ILE A 409 5.74 17.69 -14.35
CA ILE A 409 5.48 17.58 -12.91
C ILE A 409 6.58 18.27 -12.08
N SER A 410 7.85 18.16 -12.51
CA SER A 410 8.98 18.84 -11.86
C SER A 410 8.86 20.36 -11.95
N LEU A 411 8.40 20.89 -13.09
CA LEU A 411 8.13 22.32 -13.27
C LEU A 411 6.92 22.76 -12.42
N ILE A 412 5.83 22.00 -12.44
CA ILE A 412 4.62 22.23 -11.64
C ILE A 412 4.96 22.23 -10.15
N PHE A 413 5.79 21.29 -9.69
CA PHE A 413 6.25 21.24 -8.29
C PHE A 413 7.02 22.51 -7.93
N SER A 414 8.01 22.89 -8.74
CA SER A 414 8.89 24.02 -8.44
C SER A 414 8.11 25.36 -8.45
N ALA A 415 7.32 25.58 -9.49
CA ALA A 415 6.50 26.78 -9.63
C ALA A 415 5.34 26.77 -8.60
N GLY A 416 4.69 25.63 -8.39
CA GLY A 416 3.61 25.45 -7.42
C GLY A 416 4.06 25.73 -5.99
N LEU A 417 5.23 25.20 -5.60
CA LEU A 417 5.80 25.46 -4.27
C LEU A 417 6.14 26.93 -4.07
N ALA A 418 6.76 27.56 -5.06
CA ALA A 418 7.09 29.00 -4.99
C ALA A 418 5.82 29.87 -4.90
N THR A 419 4.82 29.59 -5.75
CA THR A 419 3.53 30.28 -5.75
C THR A 419 2.79 30.08 -4.42
N ALA A 420 2.66 28.87 -3.94
CA ALA A 420 1.95 28.57 -2.71
C ALA A 420 2.69 29.17 -1.48
N ALA A 421 4.02 29.15 -1.45
CA ALA A 421 4.81 29.79 -0.40
C ALA A 421 4.63 31.33 -0.41
N ALA A 422 4.66 31.98 -1.57
CA ALA A 422 4.39 33.41 -1.71
C ALA A 422 2.95 33.75 -1.28
N SER A 423 1.98 32.89 -1.59
CA SER A 423 0.56 33.06 -1.23
C SER A 423 0.30 32.87 0.26
N CYS A 424 1.17 32.16 0.99
CA CYS A 424 1.12 32.11 2.45
C CYS A 424 1.38 33.49 3.08
N ILE A 425 2.10 34.41 2.39
CA ILE A 425 2.38 35.76 2.81
C ILE A 425 1.30 36.70 2.25
N CYS A 426 1.00 36.60 0.95
CA CYS A 426 0.05 37.47 0.26
C CYS A 426 -0.79 36.64 -0.75
N LEU A 427 -2.02 36.31 -0.37
CA LEU A 427 -2.90 35.42 -1.14
C LEU A 427 -3.16 35.89 -2.60
N PRO A 428 -3.39 37.17 -2.91
CA PRO A 428 -3.61 37.63 -4.27
C PRO A 428 -2.49 37.31 -5.26
N ILE A 429 -1.24 37.20 -4.78
CA ILE A 429 -0.10 36.84 -5.65
C ILE A 429 -0.30 35.47 -6.30
N GLY A 430 -0.96 34.56 -5.56
CA GLY A 430 -1.14 33.16 -6.01
C GLY A 430 -2.34 32.96 -6.91
N LEU A 431 -3.32 33.84 -6.96
CA LEU A 431 -4.57 33.54 -7.67
C LEU A 431 -4.37 33.40 -9.19
N GLY A 432 -3.62 34.32 -9.83
CA GLY A 432 -3.35 34.22 -11.26
C GLY A 432 -2.35 33.13 -11.65
N SER A 433 -1.20 33.08 -10.95
CA SER A 433 -0.18 32.05 -11.18
C SER A 433 -0.67 30.65 -10.78
N GLY A 434 -1.47 30.54 -9.71
CA GLY A 434 -2.08 29.29 -9.26
C GLY A 434 -3.05 28.74 -10.29
N TRP A 435 -3.85 29.58 -10.95
CA TRP A 435 -4.72 29.14 -12.04
C TRP A 435 -3.92 28.53 -13.20
N LEU A 436 -2.82 29.17 -13.63
CA LEU A 436 -1.97 28.67 -14.73
C LEU A 436 -1.33 27.33 -14.36
N ILE A 437 -0.80 27.22 -13.14
CA ILE A 437 -0.18 25.98 -12.63
C ILE A 437 -1.24 24.88 -12.52
N GLY A 438 -2.46 25.23 -12.06
CA GLY A 438 -3.59 24.32 -12.02
C GLY A 438 -3.97 23.77 -13.40
N ARG A 439 -3.97 24.61 -14.44
CA ARG A 439 -4.20 24.17 -15.83
C ARG A 439 -3.11 23.21 -16.33
N ALA A 440 -1.85 23.50 -16.00
CA ALA A 440 -0.76 22.59 -16.32
C ALA A 440 -0.90 21.23 -15.57
N ALA A 441 -1.35 21.25 -14.31
CA ALA A 441 -1.64 20.05 -13.57
C ALA A 441 -2.80 19.25 -14.17
N GLN A 442 -3.90 19.90 -14.58
CA GLN A 442 -5.02 19.26 -15.27
C GLN A 442 -4.59 18.59 -16.57
N LEU A 443 -3.72 19.21 -17.36
CA LEU A 443 -3.15 18.61 -18.56
C LEU A 443 -2.42 17.31 -18.23
N VAL A 444 -1.56 17.33 -17.20
CA VAL A 444 -0.84 16.14 -16.75
C VAL A 444 -1.78 15.05 -16.26
N LEU A 445 -2.80 15.42 -15.49
CA LEU A 445 -3.83 14.49 -15.01
C LEU A 445 -4.62 13.89 -16.16
N GLY A 446 -4.94 14.66 -17.19
CA GLY A 446 -5.57 14.17 -18.41
C GLY A 446 -4.72 13.13 -19.14
N VAL A 447 -3.41 13.38 -19.27
CA VAL A 447 -2.48 12.39 -19.87
C VAL A 447 -2.41 11.14 -19.01
N ILE A 448 -2.28 11.26 -17.70
CA ILE A 448 -2.24 10.15 -16.75
C ILE A 448 -3.51 9.31 -16.86
N GLY A 449 -4.69 9.95 -16.86
CA GLY A 449 -5.99 9.28 -17.03
C GLY A 449 -6.12 8.57 -18.38
N ALA A 450 -5.61 9.16 -19.47
CA ALA A 450 -5.60 8.51 -20.78
C ALA A 450 -4.75 7.23 -20.78
N PHE A 451 -3.54 7.28 -20.19
CA PHE A 451 -2.67 6.10 -20.09
C PHE A 451 -3.22 5.04 -19.13
N SER A 452 -3.87 5.43 -18.04
CA SER A 452 -4.45 4.48 -17.06
C SER A 452 -5.58 3.63 -17.67
N ARG A 453 -6.34 4.21 -18.61
CA ARG A 453 -7.47 3.56 -19.31
C ARG A 453 -7.04 2.66 -20.46
N LEU A 454 -5.79 2.70 -20.89
CA LEU A 454 -5.31 1.80 -21.94
C LEU A 454 -5.45 0.34 -21.48
N PRO A 455 -5.87 -0.58 -22.36
CA PRO A 455 -5.85 -1.99 -22.04
C PRO A 455 -4.42 -2.43 -21.70
N TYR A 456 -4.28 -3.23 -20.67
CA TYR A 456 -2.98 -3.70 -20.15
C TYR A 456 -2.02 -2.58 -19.69
N SER A 457 -2.51 -1.39 -19.37
CA SER A 457 -1.69 -0.30 -18.80
C SER A 457 -1.01 -0.71 -17.51
N ALA A 458 -1.66 -1.57 -16.74
CA ALA A 458 -1.12 -2.21 -15.56
C ALA A 458 -1.52 -3.70 -15.55
N VAL A 459 -0.64 -4.53 -15.00
CA VAL A 459 -0.85 -5.96 -14.83
C VAL A 459 -0.93 -6.25 -13.33
N SER A 460 -2.01 -6.90 -12.92
CA SER A 460 -2.17 -7.37 -11.54
C SER A 460 -1.37 -8.64 -11.31
N LEU A 461 -0.62 -8.66 -10.22
CA LEU A 461 0.27 -9.75 -9.80
C LEU A 461 -0.06 -10.19 -8.36
N ASP A 462 -1.32 -10.12 -7.99
CA ASP A 462 -1.79 -10.52 -6.66
C ASP A 462 -1.90 -12.05 -6.58
N ASN A 463 -0.74 -12.70 -6.67
CA ASN A 463 -0.59 -14.15 -6.65
C ASN A 463 0.79 -14.56 -6.09
N PRO A 464 0.94 -15.80 -5.57
CA PRO A 464 2.18 -16.27 -4.95
C PRO A 464 3.38 -16.31 -5.90
N TYR A 465 3.16 -16.42 -7.20
CA TYR A 465 4.22 -16.48 -8.20
C TYR A 465 4.95 -15.13 -8.37
N ALA A 466 4.32 -14.00 -8.00
CA ALA A 466 4.95 -12.69 -8.03
C ALA A 466 6.20 -12.62 -7.14
N ALA A 467 6.14 -13.19 -5.95
CA ALA A 467 7.29 -13.26 -5.04
C ALA A 467 8.43 -14.11 -5.62
N VAL A 468 8.09 -15.25 -6.23
CA VAL A 468 9.07 -16.13 -6.91
C VAL A 468 9.76 -15.38 -8.04
N TRP A 469 8.99 -14.68 -8.89
CA TRP A 469 9.56 -13.84 -9.96
C TRP A 469 10.45 -12.72 -9.42
N ALA A 470 10.06 -12.04 -8.34
CA ALA A 470 10.86 -10.99 -7.73
C ALA A 470 12.22 -11.50 -7.24
N VAL A 471 12.25 -12.66 -6.58
CA VAL A 471 13.50 -13.31 -6.16
C VAL A 471 14.38 -13.64 -7.37
N PHE A 472 13.80 -14.24 -8.41
CA PHE A 472 14.52 -14.56 -9.64
C PHE A 472 15.12 -13.29 -10.29
N PHE A 473 14.34 -12.20 -10.37
CA PHE A 473 14.79 -10.92 -10.91
C PHE A 473 16.03 -10.39 -10.18
N PHE A 474 16.00 -10.34 -8.84
CA PHE A 474 17.13 -9.83 -8.06
C PHE A 474 18.34 -10.76 -8.13
N CYS A 475 18.14 -12.08 -8.20
CA CYS A 475 19.22 -13.04 -8.45
C CYS A 475 19.88 -12.82 -9.83
N ALA A 476 19.08 -12.62 -10.88
CA ALA A 476 19.58 -12.33 -12.24
C ALA A 476 20.39 -11.04 -12.28
N VAL A 477 19.87 -9.98 -11.65
CA VAL A 477 20.60 -8.69 -11.52
C VAL A 477 21.92 -8.88 -10.76
N TRP A 478 21.91 -9.65 -9.68
CA TRP A 478 23.12 -9.92 -8.90
C TRP A 478 24.20 -10.65 -9.73
N VAL A 479 23.79 -11.65 -10.51
CA VAL A 479 24.69 -12.38 -11.44
C VAL A 479 25.29 -11.44 -12.48
N ILE A 480 24.49 -10.50 -13.05
CA ILE A 480 25.00 -9.48 -13.99
C ILE A 480 26.05 -8.60 -13.31
N CYS A 481 25.79 -8.15 -12.09
CA CYS A 481 26.73 -7.33 -11.32
C CYS A 481 28.06 -8.03 -11.03
N LEU A 482 28.05 -9.36 -10.85
CA LEU A 482 29.25 -10.16 -10.60
C LEU A 482 30.05 -10.47 -11.88
N GLN A 483 29.39 -10.66 -13.02
CA GLN A 483 30.01 -11.08 -14.28
C GLN A 483 29.56 -10.22 -15.50
N PRO A 484 29.78 -8.89 -15.47
CA PRO A 484 29.23 -7.99 -16.50
C PRO A 484 29.77 -8.25 -17.92
N LYS A 485 30.92 -8.89 -18.06
CA LYS A 485 31.55 -9.15 -19.38
C LYS A 485 31.08 -10.42 -20.07
N LYS A 486 30.42 -11.35 -19.38
CA LYS A 486 30.04 -12.66 -19.89
C LYS A 486 28.55 -12.77 -20.26
N LEU A 487 27.67 -11.98 -19.66
CA LEU A 487 26.24 -12.03 -19.96
C LEU A 487 25.86 -10.90 -20.94
N ARG A 488 25.13 -11.28 -21.99
CA ARG A 488 24.52 -10.30 -22.89
C ARG A 488 23.27 -9.74 -22.19
N ALA A 489 23.19 -8.43 -22.01
CA ALA A 489 22.05 -7.76 -21.38
C ALA A 489 20.70 -8.17 -22.00
N SER A 490 20.68 -8.36 -23.33
CA SER A 490 19.51 -8.83 -24.07
C SER A 490 19.05 -10.22 -23.65
N LEU A 491 19.97 -11.16 -23.38
CA LEU A 491 19.62 -12.52 -22.93
C LEU A 491 19.01 -12.47 -21.53
N THR A 492 19.57 -11.67 -20.64
CA THR A 492 19.07 -11.54 -19.26
C THR A 492 17.70 -10.88 -19.22
N LEU A 493 17.50 -9.80 -20.01
CA LEU A 493 16.18 -9.17 -20.14
C LEU A 493 15.14 -10.16 -20.73
N GLY A 494 15.57 -10.95 -21.73
CA GLY A 494 14.74 -12.04 -22.28
C GLY A 494 14.36 -13.08 -21.22
N CYS A 495 15.29 -13.53 -20.39
CA CYS A 495 15.03 -14.47 -19.30
C CYS A 495 14.06 -13.87 -18.25
N ILE A 496 14.24 -12.60 -17.88
CA ILE A 496 13.33 -11.91 -16.94
C ILE A 496 11.91 -11.79 -17.53
N ALA A 497 11.78 -11.46 -18.81
CA ALA A 497 10.49 -11.36 -19.48
C ALA A 497 9.81 -12.74 -19.62
N VAL A 498 10.56 -13.77 -20.00
CA VAL A 498 10.04 -15.15 -20.13
C VAL A 498 9.60 -15.69 -18.77
N THR A 499 10.38 -15.49 -17.71
CA THR A 499 10.00 -15.94 -16.37
C THR A 499 8.80 -15.18 -15.83
N PHE A 500 8.65 -13.88 -16.16
CA PHE A 500 7.45 -13.11 -15.87
C PHE A 500 6.22 -13.71 -16.55
N ALA A 501 6.30 -13.95 -17.85
CA ALA A 501 5.21 -14.55 -18.63
C ALA A 501 4.85 -15.96 -18.13
N LEU A 502 5.85 -16.76 -17.74
CA LEU A 502 5.63 -18.09 -17.14
C LEU A 502 4.91 -17.99 -15.79
N CYS A 503 5.32 -17.08 -14.91
CA CYS A 503 4.65 -16.88 -13.62
C CYS A 503 3.19 -16.47 -13.80
N MET A 504 2.90 -15.57 -14.75
CA MET A 504 1.52 -15.18 -15.07
C MET A 504 0.72 -16.35 -15.67
N GLY A 505 1.32 -17.08 -16.60
CA GLY A 505 0.69 -18.26 -17.21
C GLY A 505 0.38 -19.35 -16.21
N LEU A 506 1.32 -19.66 -15.30
CA LEU A 506 1.14 -20.65 -14.24
C LEU A 506 0.04 -20.23 -13.26
N SER A 507 -0.02 -18.96 -12.86
CA SER A 507 -1.10 -18.45 -12.02
C SER A 507 -2.47 -18.66 -12.65
N ALA A 508 -2.62 -18.27 -13.93
CA ALA A 508 -3.87 -18.43 -14.67
C ALA A 508 -4.25 -19.91 -14.89
N LEU A 509 -3.27 -20.76 -15.15
CA LEU A 509 -3.48 -22.21 -15.30
C LEU A 509 -3.89 -22.86 -13.99
N ASP A 510 -3.22 -22.52 -12.89
CA ASP A 510 -3.52 -23.03 -11.55
C ASP A 510 -4.94 -22.66 -11.13
N TYR A 511 -5.36 -21.42 -11.39
CA TYR A 511 -6.72 -20.95 -11.10
C TYR A 511 -7.78 -21.67 -11.95
N ARG A 512 -7.50 -21.91 -13.25
CA ARG A 512 -8.45 -22.53 -14.19
C ARG A 512 -8.46 -24.04 -14.12
N SER A 513 -7.41 -24.68 -13.59
CA SER A 513 -7.32 -26.14 -13.48
C SER A 513 -8.20 -26.70 -12.36
N ALA A 514 -8.61 -25.92 -11.39
CA ALA A 514 -9.58 -26.32 -10.39
C ALA A 514 -10.95 -26.52 -11.02
N GLY A 515 -11.69 -27.54 -10.64
CA GLY A 515 -13.07 -27.77 -11.08
C GLY A 515 -13.96 -26.59 -10.73
N PHE A 516 -13.85 -26.10 -9.47
CA PHE A 516 -14.35 -24.82 -9.04
C PHE A 516 -13.39 -24.14 -8.06
N THR A 517 -13.50 -22.82 -7.93
CA THR A 517 -12.83 -22.03 -6.90
C THR A 517 -13.86 -21.11 -6.23
N PHE A 518 -13.95 -21.19 -4.91
CA PHE A 518 -14.72 -20.25 -4.10
C PHE A 518 -13.77 -19.45 -3.22
N THR A 519 -13.90 -18.12 -3.22
CA THR A 519 -13.04 -17.22 -2.47
C THR A 519 -13.86 -16.24 -1.67
N ALA A 520 -13.62 -16.16 -0.37
CA ALA A 520 -14.06 -15.08 0.49
C ALA A 520 -12.89 -14.12 0.69
N LEU A 521 -12.98 -12.94 0.07
CA LEU A 521 -11.94 -11.92 0.16
C LEU A 521 -11.96 -11.25 1.53
N ASP A 522 -10.79 -11.01 2.11
CA ASP A 522 -10.68 -10.19 3.32
C ASP A 522 -10.86 -8.71 2.97
N VAL A 523 -12.09 -8.26 3.05
CA VAL A 523 -12.49 -6.85 2.85
C VAL A 523 -12.65 -6.09 4.18
N GLY A 524 -12.19 -6.68 5.30
CA GLY A 524 -12.51 -6.24 6.64
C GLY A 524 -13.97 -6.55 6.98
N GLN A 525 -14.66 -5.63 7.67
CA GLN A 525 -16.09 -5.80 7.92
C GLN A 525 -16.88 -5.59 6.63
N GLY A 526 -17.49 -6.65 6.12
CA GLY A 526 -18.25 -6.67 4.88
C GLY A 526 -18.14 -8.01 4.14
N GLN A 527 -18.71 -8.09 2.95
CA GLN A 527 -18.77 -9.31 2.17
C GLN A 527 -18.35 -9.08 0.71
N CYS A 528 -17.42 -9.90 0.24
CA CYS A 528 -17.00 -9.95 -1.15
C CYS A 528 -16.59 -11.38 -1.50
N LEU A 529 -17.45 -12.07 -2.24
CA LEU A 529 -17.30 -13.49 -2.54
C LEU A 529 -17.14 -13.70 -4.04
N VAL A 530 -16.20 -14.52 -4.43
CA VAL A 530 -15.94 -14.88 -5.83
C VAL A 530 -16.14 -16.37 -6.01
N TYR A 531 -16.96 -16.75 -6.97
CA TYR A 531 -17.20 -18.14 -7.35
C TYR A 531 -16.86 -18.32 -8.84
N THR A 532 -15.90 -19.16 -9.13
CA THR A 532 -15.52 -19.51 -10.50
C THR A 532 -15.69 -21.02 -10.70
N ALA A 533 -16.46 -21.40 -11.69
CA ALA A 533 -16.66 -22.79 -12.08
C ALA A 533 -16.80 -22.90 -13.60
N ASP A 534 -16.25 -23.95 -14.18
CA ASP A 534 -16.36 -24.24 -15.62
C ASP A 534 -15.87 -23.10 -16.54
N GLY A 535 -15.03 -22.19 -16.02
CA GLY A 535 -14.50 -21.02 -16.74
C GLY A 535 -15.39 -19.77 -16.68
N GLU A 536 -16.54 -19.84 -16.00
CA GLU A 536 -17.40 -18.68 -15.71
C GLU A 536 -17.19 -18.20 -14.28
N THR A 537 -17.16 -16.88 -14.10
CA THR A 537 -17.01 -16.25 -12.80
C THR A 537 -18.26 -15.50 -12.41
N SER A 538 -18.77 -15.76 -11.23
CA SER A 538 -19.87 -15.04 -10.58
C SER A 538 -19.39 -14.49 -9.25
N MET A 539 -19.93 -13.35 -8.85
CA MET A 539 -19.64 -12.75 -7.55
C MET A 539 -20.91 -12.53 -6.76
N VAL A 540 -20.79 -12.65 -5.45
CA VAL A 540 -21.85 -12.31 -4.50
C VAL A 540 -21.29 -11.26 -3.56
N ASP A 541 -21.91 -10.09 -3.60
CA ASP A 541 -21.51 -8.87 -2.92
C ASP A 541 -20.11 -8.35 -3.31
N CYS A 542 -19.90 -7.08 -3.09
CA CYS A 542 -18.65 -6.41 -3.26
C CYS A 542 -18.60 -5.20 -2.32
N GLY A 543 -18.65 -5.47 -1.04
CA GLY A 543 -18.65 -4.46 0.02
C GLY A 543 -17.58 -4.71 1.07
N GLY A 544 -17.27 -3.70 1.84
CA GLY A 544 -16.28 -3.77 2.91
C GLY A 544 -16.10 -2.44 3.61
N VAL A 545 -15.16 -2.42 4.55
CA VAL A 545 -14.96 -1.31 5.48
C VAL A 545 -14.55 0.00 4.84
N GLN A 546 -13.74 -0.06 3.82
CA GLN A 546 -13.29 1.12 3.06
C GLN A 546 -13.78 0.92 1.64
N ASN A 547 -14.10 2.00 0.95
CA ASN A 547 -14.48 1.95 -0.46
C ASN A 547 -13.37 1.35 -1.37
N GLU A 548 -12.60 0.39 -0.87
CA GLU A 548 -11.49 -0.28 -1.54
C GLU A 548 -11.79 -1.74 -1.89
N SER A 549 -12.94 -2.28 -1.44
CA SER A 549 -13.33 -3.67 -1.69
C SER A 549 -13.43 -4.00 -3.18
N GLY A 550 -13.94 -3.07 -4.00
CA GLY A 550 -13.99 -3.23 -5.45
C GLY A 550 -12.61 -3.28 -6.11
N GLU A 551 -11.64 -2.52 -5.59
CA GLU A 551 -10.24 -2.56 -6.05
C GLU A 551 -9.59 -3.89 -5.68
N LEU A 552 -9.82 -4.36 -4.45
CA LEU A 552 -9.30 -5.64 -3.98
C LEU A 552 -9.85 -6.79 -4.85
N ALA A 553 -11.17 -6.78 -5.09
CA ALA A 553 -11.81 -7.77 -5.94
C ALA A 553 -11.25 -7.74 -7.38
N ALA A 554 -11.14 -6.56 -7.98
CA ALA A 554 -10.60 -6.41 -9.32
C ALA A 554 -9.15 -6.91 -9.42
N ARG A 555 -8.28 -6.57 -8.45
CA ARG A 555 -6.90 -7.06 -8.39
C ARG A 555 -6.83 -8.57 -8.26
N TYR A 556 -7.65 -9.16 -7.38
CA TYR A 556 -7.73 -10.59 -7.21
C TYR A 556 -8.13 -11.30 -8.53
N LEU A 557 -9.17 -10.82 -9.20
CA LEU A 557 -9.64 -11.36 -10.47
C LEU A 557 -8.58 -11.24 -11.56
N GLU A 558 -8.06 -10.03 -11.79
CA GLU A 558 -7.02 -9.77 -12.79
C GLU A 558 -5.75 -10.60 -12.52
N GLY A 559 -5.33 -10.72 -11.25
CA GLY A 559 -4.15 -11.49 -10.83
C GLY A 559 -4.27 -12.99 -11.10
N ASN A 560 -5.51 -13.50 -11.16
CA ASN A 560 -5.83 -14.87 -11.53
C ASN A 560 -6.23 -15.04 -13.00
N GLY A 561 -6.07 -13.99 -13.82
CA GLY A 561 -6.37 -14.01 -15.25
C GLY A 561 -7.86 -14.00 -15.58
N VAL A 562 -8.70 -13.49 -14.68
CA VAL A 562 -10.14 -13.29 -14.85
C VAL A 562 -10.40 -11.81 -15.18
N PHE A 563 -10.84 -11.54 -16.39
CA PHE A 563 -11.11 -10.17 -16.87
C PHE A 563 -12.60 -9.89 -17.08
N ARG A 564 -13.44 -10.89 -16.83
CA ARG A 564 -14.88 -10.79 -16.95
C ARG A 564 -15.56 -11.54 -15.81
N VAL A 565 -16.57 -10.92 -15.25
CA VAL A 565 -17.54 -11.48 -14.30
C VAL A 565 -18.88 -11.58 -15.02
N GLU A 566 -19.40 -12.77 -15.18
CA GLU A 566 -20.66 -12.98 -15.88
C GLU A 566 -21.83 -12.42 -15.09
N ARG A 567 -21.81 -12.59 -13.78
CA ARG A 567 -22.92 -12.23 -12.88
C ARG A 567 -22.37 -11.65 -11.58
N LEU A 568 -22.84 -10.46 -11.22
CA LEU A 568 -22.64 -9.85 -9.91
C LEU A 568 -23.99 -9.80 -9.20
N PHE A 569 -24.13 -10.52 -8.12
CA PHE A 569 -25.29 -10.52 -7.25
C PHE A 569 -25.01 -9.62 -6.05
N LEU A 570 -25.81 -8.58 -5.82
CA LEU A 570 -25.80 -7.83 -4.57
C LEU A 570 -26.97 -8.32 -3.72
N THR A 571 -26.65 -8.88 -2.55
CA THR A 571 -27.66 -9.51 -1.70
C THR A 571 -28.64 -8.49 -1.17
N HIS A 572 -28.17 -7.37 -0.65
CA HIS A 572 -28.95 -6.24 -0.17
C HIS A 572 -28.15 -4.93 -0.31
N PRO A 573 -28.79 -3.75 -0.21
CA PRO A 573 -28.17 -2.49 -0.57
C PRO A 573 -27.29 -1.85 0.51
N ASP A 574 -26.93 -2.55 1.58
CA ASP A 574 -26.09 -2.01 2.64
C ASP A 574 -24.64 -1.79 2.20
N SER A 575 -23.99 -0.82 2.84
CA SER A 575 -22.67 -0.35 2.45
C SER A 575 -21.59 -1.43 2.49
N ASP A 576 -21.61 -2.31 3.47
CA ASP A 576 -20.68 -3.40 3.66
C ASP A 576 -20.90 -4.59 2.69
N HIS A 577 -21.94 -4.51 1.84
CA HIS A 577 -22.20 -5.45 0.73
C HIS A 577 -22.07 -4.82 -0.66
N CYS A 578 -22.19 -3.49 -0.78
CA CYS A 578 -22.32 -2.83 -2.09
C CYS A 578 -21.27 -1.78 -2.40
N ASN A 579 -20.56 -1.20 -1.42
CA ASN A 579 -19.77 0.03 -1.59
C ASN A 579 -18.63 -0.07 -2.62
N GLY A 580 -18.14 -1.27 -2.92
CA GLY A 580 -17.10 -1.54 -3.92
C GLY A 580 -17.62 -1.86 -5.31
N ALA A 581 -18.93 -2.07 -5.48
CA ALA A 581 -19.47 -2.58 -6.75
C ALA A 581 -19.25 -1.63 -7.93
N ALA A 582 -19.41 -0.32 -7.75
CA ALA A 582 -19.13 0.67 -8.80
C ALA A 582 -17.66 0.66 -9.23
N GLN A 583 -16.73 0.49 -8.28
CA GLN A 583 -15.30 0.41 -8.58
C GLN A 583 -14.96 -0.87 -9.36
N LEU A 584 -15.52 -2.01 -8.94
CA LEU A 584 -15.34 -3.28 -9.64
C LEU A 584 -15.83 -3.17 -11.08
N ILE A 585 -17.06 -2.67 -11.30
CA ILE A 585 -17.68 -2.54 -12.62
C ILE A 585 -16.88 -1.59 -13.54
N SER A 586 -16.27 -0.56 -12.98
CA SER A 586 -15.42 0.35 -13.76
C SER A 586 -14.08 -0.27 -14.21
N ARG A 587 -13.67 -1.39 -13.61
CA ARG A 587 -12.38 -2.05 -13.87
C ARG A 587 -12.49 -3.37 -14.59
N VAL A 588 -13.44 -4.20 -14.20
CA VAL A 588 -13.66 -5.55 -14.73
C VAL A 588 -14.97 -5.55 -15.47
N GLN A 589 -14.98 -6.20 -16.63
CA GLN A 589 -16.21 -6.33 -17.40
C GLN A 589 -17.23 -7.17 -16.63
N VAL A 590 -18.35 -6.58 -16.22
CA VAL A 590 -19.46 -7.28 -15.58
C VAL A 590 -20.58 -7.46 -16.60
N GLY A 591 -21.04 -8.70 -16.80
CA GLY A 591 -22.11 -9.00 -17.74
C GLY A 591 -23.46 -8.50 -17.25
N THR A 592 -23.89 -8.98 -16.10
CA THR A 592 -25.19 -8.59 -15.49
C THR A 592 -25.04 -8.35 -13.98
N LEU A 593 -25.56 -7.24 -13.54
CA LEU A 593 -25.75 -6.88 -12.14
C LEU A 593 -27.17 -7.26 -11.71
N TYR A 594 -27.28 -8.10 -10.68
CA TYR A 594 -28.54 -8.53 -10.08
C TYR A 594 -28.76 -7.84 -8.74
N LEU A 595 -29.90 -7.21 -8.56
CA LEU A 595 -30.28 -6.46 -7.37
C LEU A 595 -31.59 -7.00 -6.79
N PRO A 596 -31.79 -6.98 -5.48
CA PRO A 596 -33.10 -7.29 -4.88
C PRO A 596 -34.13 -6.20 -5.22
N MET A 597 -35.40 -6.54 -5.17
CA MET A 597 -36.49 -5.57 -5.41
C MET A 597 -36.54 -4.46 -4.33
N THR A 598 -36.04 -4.73 -3.15
CA THR A 598 -35.88 -3.75 -2.06
C THR A 598 -35.01 -2.57 -2.45
N ALA A 599 -34.00 -2.80 -3.27
CA ALA A 599 -33.12 -1.76 -3.80
C ALA A 599 -33.83 -0.67 -4.62
N LEU A 600 -35.02 -0.96 -5.18
CA LEU A 600 -35.85 0.05 -5.86
C LEU A 600 -36.53 1.02 -4.88
N ARG A 601 -36.73 0.61 -3.66
CA ARG A 601 -37.39 1.41 -2.61
C ARG A 601 -36.40 2.30 -1.87
N GLU A 602 -35.13 1.93 -1.86
CA GLU A 602 -34.08 2.65 -1.18
C GLU A 602 -33.47 3.72 -2.10
N GLN A 603 -33.68 4.99 -1.76
CA GLN A 603 -33.09 6.14 -2.46
C GLN A 603 -31.67 6.41 -1.96
N SER A 604 -30.77 5.41 -2.08
CA SER A 604 -29.38 5.57 -1.70
C SER A 604 -28.57 6.16 -2.86
N THR A 605 -27.80 7.22 -2.59
CA THR A 605 -26.86 7.81 -3.57
C THR A 605 -25.82 6.79 -4.03
N MET A 606 -25.41 5.88 -3.15
CA MET A 606 -24.47 4.79 -3.46
C MET A 606 -25.08 3.87 -4.52
N LEU A 607 -26.31 3.44 -4.34
CA LEU A 607 -27.00 2.54 -5.27
C LEU A 607 -27.24 3.20 -6.63
N GLN A 608 -27.60 4.49 -6.65
CA GLN A 608 -27.70 5.27 -7.88
C GLN A 608 -26.37 5.29 -8.64
N THR A 609 -25.26 5.56 -7.94
CA THR A 609 -23.92 5.55 -8.53
C THR A 609 -23.56 4.18 -9.10
N ILE A 610 -23.90 3.07 -8.42
CA ILE A 610 -23.66 1.71 -8.90
C ILE A 610 -24.42 1.46 -10.21
N VAL A 611 -25.71 1.80 -10.24
CA VAL A 611 -26.57 1.59 -11.43
C VAL A 611 -26.11 2.47 -12.61
N GLU A 612 -25.75 3.72 -12.36
CA GLU A 612 -25.22 4.62 -13.38
C GLU A 612 -23.90 4.09 -13.95
N THR A 613 -22.96 3.74 -13.07
CA THR A 613 -21.67 3.14 -13.47
C THR A 613 -21.88 1.84 -14.27
N ALA A 614 -22.83 1.00 -13.86
CA ALA A 614 -23.16 -0.23 -14.57
C ALA A 614 -23.62 0.06 -16.00
N ARG A 615 -24.52 1.03 -16.18
CA ARG A 615 -25.02 1.44 -17.50
C ARG A 615 -23.93 2.04 -18.37
N GLU A 616 -23.08 2.90 -17.81
CA GLU A 616 -21.97 3.53 -18.54
C GLU A 616 -20.94 2.50 -19.03
N ASN A 617 -20.74 1.40 -18.30
CA ASN A 617 -19.82 0.33 -18.65
C ASN A 617 -20.48 -0.84 -19.42
N GLY A 618 -21.73 -0.70 -19.84
CA GLY A 618 -22.45 -1.71 -20.64
C GLY A 618 -22.89 -2.94 -19.84
N THR A 619 -22.92 -2.86 -18.51
CA THR A 619 -23.43 -3.90 -17.62
C THR A 619 -24.95 -3.87 -17.61
N GLN A 620 -25.61 -5.03 -17.86
CA GLN A 620 -27.06 -5.14 -17.71
C GLN A 620 -27.46 -5.09 -16.23
N VAL A 621 -28.46 -4.28 -15.90
CA VAL A 621 -28.99 -4.23 -14.54
C VAL A 621 -30.35 -4.94 -14.49
N ARG A 622 -30.50 -5.94 -13.62
CA ARG A 622 -31.72 -6.71 -13.43
C ARG A 622 -32.14 -6.74 -11.97
N PHE A 623 -33.41 -6.45 -11.70
CA PHE A 623 -34.04 -6.60 -10.39
C PHE A 623 -34.69 -7.97 -10.31
N VAL A 624 -34.35 -8.72 -9.27
CA VAL A 624 -34.79 -10.10 -9.07
C VAL A 624 -36.21 -10.10 -8.50
N ARG A 625 -37.17 -10.60 -9.29
CA ARG A 625 -38.62 -10.67 -8.95
C ARG A 625 -39.07 -12.07 -8.56
N GLU A 626 -38.34 -13.07 -8.98
CA GLU A 626 -38.63 -14.48 -8.79
C GLU A 626 -37.34 -15.27 -8.64
N ASN A 627 -37.39 -16.50 -8.18
CA ASN A 627 -36.22 -17.35 -8.13
C ASN A 627 -35.62 -17.51 -9.55
N LEU A 628 -34.30 -17.38 -9.64
CA LEU A 628 -33.56 -17.54 -10.89
C LEU A 628 -32.65 -18.76 -10.82
N GLU A 629 -32.49 -19.43 -11.95
CA GLU A 629 -31.54 -20.54 -12.07
C GLU A 629 -30.66 -20.34 -13.30
N PHE A 630 -29.36 -20.49 -13.12
CA PHE A 630 -28.34 -20.35 -14.16
C PHE A 630 -27.60 -21.68 -14.27
N PRO A 631 -27.81 -22.47 -15.33
CA PRO A 631 -27.05 -23.71 -15.54
C PRO A 631 -25.58 -23.41 -15.82
N THR A 632 -24.68 -24.20 -15.24
CA THR A 632 -23.27 -24.28 -15.60
C THR A 632 -23.01 -25.64 -16.22
N LYS A 633 -21.77 -25.92 -16.68
CA LYS A 633 -21.46 -27.21 -17.33
C LYS A 633 -21.62 -28.39 -16.38
N ARG A 634 -21.29 -28.23 -15.08
CA ARG A 634 -21.28 -29.29 -14.09
C ARG A 634 -22.17 -28.99 -12.87
N GLY A 635 -23.04 -28.00 -12.97
CA GLY A 635 -23.89 -27.59 -11.87
C GLY A 635 -24.85 -26.46 -12.23
N LYS A 636 -25.17 -25.64 -11.24
CA LYS A 636 -26.05 -24.49 -11.42
C LYS A 636 -25.90 -23.47 -10.30
N ILE A 637 -26.25 -22.24 -10.59
CA ILE A 637 -26.38 -21.17 -9.61
C ILE A 637 -27.86 -20.86 -9.48
N ARG A 638 -28.42 -20.96 -8.27
CA ARG A 638 -29.79 -20.56 -7.97
C ARG A 638 -29.78 -19.28 -7.13
N VAL A 639 -30.56 -18.32 -7.54
CA VAL A 639 -30.83 -17.12 -6.74
C VAL A 639 -32.22 -17.29 -6.15
N LEU A 640 -32.26 -17.34 -4.82
CA LEU A 640 -33.49 -17.50 -4.06
C LEU A 640 -33.93 -16.12 -3.60
N LYS A 641 -35.14 -15.77 -3.96
CA LYS A 641 -35.73 -14.47 -3.69
C LYS A 641 -36.46 -14.52 -2.35
N PRO A 642 -36.28 -13.54 -1.46
CA PRO A 642 -37.10 -13.39 -0.26
C PRO A 642 -38.51 -12.88 -0.61
N ASP A 643 -39.37 -12.84 0.40
CA ASP A 643 -40.69 -12.25 0.25
C ASP A 643 -40.60 -10.74 -0.08
N LEU A 644 -41.39 -10.29 -1.07
CA LEU A 644 -41.37 -8.89 -1.58
C LEU A 644 -41.88 -7.86 -0.55
N LEU A 645 -42.42 -8.30 0.56
CA LEU A 645 -43.00 -7.44 1.62
C LEU A 645 -41.96 -6.98 2.64
N GLU A 646 -40.87 -7.70 2.78
CA GLU A 646 -39.80 -7.34 3.74
C GLU A 646 -38.89 -6.24 3.18
N SER A 647 -38.26 -5.49 4.07
CA SER A 647 -37.30 -4.40 3.74
C SER A 647 -35.99 -4.62 4.47
N GLY A 648 -34.92 -3.92 4.02
CA GLY A 648 -33.60 -4.06 4.62
C GLY A 648 -32.97 -5.44 4.37
N ASN A 649 -32.29 -5.96 5.39
CA ASN A 649 -31.56 -7.23 5.34
C ASN A 649 -32.46 -8.42 5.02
N ASP A 650 -33.66 -8.45 5.57
CA ASP A 650 -34.63 -9.54 5.39
C ASP A 650 -35.22 -9.60 3.96
N GLY A 651 -35.10 -8.52 3.20
CA GLY A 651 -35.43 -8.48 1.78
C GLY A 651 -34.27 -8.88 0.84
N GLY A 652 -33.17 -9.40 1.38
CA GLY A 652 -31.94 -9.73 0.65
C GLY A 652 -32.03 -11.02 -0.17
N LEU A 653 -31.17 -11.16 -1.19
CA LEU A 653 -31.08 -12.35 -2.02
C LEU A 653 -30.21 -13.42 -1.35
N CYS A 654 -30.61 -14.70 -1.49
CA CYS A 654 -29.74 -15.82 -1.20
C CYS A 654 -29.20 -16.44 -2.49
N VAL A 655 -27.98 -16.92 -2.45
CA VAL A 655 -27.36 -17.58 -3.60
C VAL A 655 -26.91 -18.98 -3.20
N LEU A 656 -27.36 -19.97 -3.98
CA LEU A 656 -26.91 -21.35 -3.89
C LEU A 656 -26.11 -21.69 -5.15
N ALA A 657 -24.82 -21.87 -4.99
CA ALA A 657 -23.94 -22.32 -6.06
C ALA A 657 -23.67 -23.82 -5.90
N ALA A 658 -24.12 -24.63 -6.85
CA ALA A 658 -23.93 -26.06 -6.85
C ALA A 658 -22.94 -26.45 -7.96
N HIS A 659 -21.94 -27.28 -7.63
CA HIS A 659 -21.00 -27.85 -8.58
C HIS A 659 -20.77 -29.34 -8.26
N GLU A 660 -21.28 -30.21 -9.11
CA GLU A 660 -21.27 -31.66 -8.90
C GLU A 660 -21.89 -32.08 -7.54
N LYS A 661 -21.07 -32.38 -6.55
CA LYS A 661 -21.48 -32.78 -5.20
C LYS A 661 -21.06 -31.74 -4.14
N TYR A 662 -20.73 -30.53 -4.55
CA TYR A 662 -20.30 -29.47 -3.63
C TYR A 662 -21.22 -28.27 -3.75
N ASP A 663 -22.04 -28.09 -2.75
CA ASP A 663 -23.04 -27.03 -2.70
C ASP A 663 -22.61 -25.95 -1.71
N ILE A 664 -22.69 -24.70 -2.17
CA ILE A 664 -22.29 -23.49 -1.41
C ILE A 664 -23.53 -22.62 -1.22
N LEU A 665 -23.93 -22.40 0.01
CA LEU A 665 -25.06 -21.53 0.36
C LEU A 665 -24.56 -20.20 0.93
N ILE A 666 -25.06 -19.10 0.38
CA ILE A 666 -24.80 -17.74 0.80
C ILE A 666 -26.14 -17.11 1.15
N THR A 667 -26.36 -16.78 2.42
CA THR A 667 -27.64 -16.26 2.93
C THR A 667 -27.72 -14.74 2.98
N GLY A 668 -26.60 -14.03 2.70
CA GLY A 668 -26.52 -12.59 2.98
C GLY A 668 -26.77 -12.32 4.47
N ASP A 669 -27.48 -11.24 4.77
CA ASP A 669 -27.71 -10.81 6.17
C ASP A 669 -29.10 -11.15 6.69
N LEU A 670 -29.69 -12.25 6.19
CA LEU A 670 -31.00 -12.71 6.64
C LEU A 670 -31.05 -12.95 8.15
N SER A 671 -32.15 -12.52 8.76
CA SER A 671 -32.48 -12.89 10.16
C SER A 671 -32.90 -14.37 10.28
N GLN A 672 -32.85 -14.91 11.48
CA GLN A 672 -33.29 -16.29 11.76
C GLN A 672 -34.73 -16.54 11.30
N ASN A 673 -35.60 -15.54 11.39
CA ASN A 673 -36.97 -15.67 10.92
C ASN A 673 -37.06 -15.90 9.41
N GLU A 674 -36.27 -15.15 8.65
CA GLU A 674 -36.20 -15.32 7.20
C GLU A 674 -35.46 -16.60 6.79
N GLU A 675 -34.50 -17.05 7.57
CA GLU A 675 -33.89 -18.37 7.40
C GLU A 675 -34.93 -19.49 7.55
N TYR A 676 -35.83 -19.42 8.54
CA TYR A 676 -36.96 -20.38 8.69
C TYR A 676 -37.86 -20.36 7.46
N ARG A 677 -38.23 -19.19 6.94
CA ARG A 677 -39.01 -19.07 5.71
C ARG A 677 -38.29 -19.67 4.51
N LEU A 678 -37.02 -19.34 4.35
CA LEU A 678 -36.16 -19.89 3.29
C LEU A 678 -36.18 -21.43 3.32
N LEU A 679 -36.02 -22.02 4.50
CA LEU A 679 -36.01 -23.46 4.72
C LEU A 679 -37.38 -24.12 4.45
N SER A 680 -38.48 -23.41 4.77
CA SER A 680 -39.83 -23.92 4.52
C SER A 680 -40.21 -23.96 3.03
N GLN A 681 -39.61 -23.08 2.24
CA GLN A 681 -39.90 -22.93 0.81
C GLN A 681 -38.93 -23.69 -0.08
N ASN A 682 -37.76 -24.07 0.45
CA ASN A 682 -36.69 -24.67 -0.35
C ASN A 682 -36.13 -25.90 0.38
N GLU A 683 -35.87 -26.95 -0.41
CA GLU A 683 -35.14 -28.10 0.07
C GLU A 683 -33.65 -27.83 0.00
N LEU A 684 -33.04 -27.45 1.14
CA LEU A 684 -31.64 -27.12 1.30
C LEU A 684 -30.97 -28.18 2.18
N ARG A 685 -30.53 -29.26 1.58
CA ARG A 685 -29.84 -30.38 2.26
C ARG A 685 -28.56 -30.72 1.57
N GLY A 686 -27.57 -31.19 2.33
CA GLY A 686 -26.27 -31.60 1.77
C GLY A 686 -25.44 -30.41 1.30
N ILE A 687 -25.48 -29.30 2.03
CA ILE A 687 -24.65 -28.12 1.74
C ILE A 687 -23.28 -28.35 2.37
N GLU A 688 -22.24 -28.42 1.56
CA GLU A 688 -20.88 -28.59 2.04
C GLU A 688 -20.32 -27.33 2.69
N LEU A 689 -20.67 -26.16 2.13
CA LEU A 689 -20.17 -24.88 2.59
C LEU A 689 -21.31 -23.86 2.78
N LEU A 690 -21.37 -23.30 3.98
CA LEU A 690 -22.26 -22.20 4.32
C LEU A 690 -21.45 -20.92 4.57
N VAL A 691 -21.79 -19.82 3.93
CA VAL A 691 -21.35 -18.49 4.37
C VAL A 691 -22.31 -18.00 5.44
N ALA A 692 -21.76 -17.78 6.65
CA ALA A 692 -22.57 -17.38 7.81
C ALA A 692 -23.26 -16.04 7.56
N GLY A 693 -24.54 -15.99 7.88
CA GLY A 693 -25.34 -14.79 7.71
C GLY A 693 -24.88 -13.65 8.60
N HIS A 694 -24.98 -12.42 8.08
CA HIS A 694 -24.75 -11.18 8.80
C HIS A 694 -23.39 -11.15 9.56
N HIS A 695 -22.35 -11.58 8.87
CA HIS A 695 -20.97 -11.64 9.40
C HIS A 695 -20.84 -12.43 10.72
N GLY A 696 -21.75 -13.35 11.00
CA GLY A 696 -21.80 -14.09 12.25
C GLY A 696 -22.51 -13.37 13.39
N ALA A 697 -23.49 -12.51 13.10
CA ALA A 697 -24.36 -11.88 14.09
C ALA A 697 -25.12 -12.91 14.94
N ALA A 698 -25.49 -12.55 16.16
CA ALA A 698 -26.30 -13.41 17.04
C ALA A 698 -27.71 -13.73 16.47
N THR A 699 -28.23 -12.86 15.63
CA THR A 699 -29.56 -12.90 15.01
C THR A 699 -29.65 -13.71 13.74
N SER A 700 -28.53 -14.28 13.24
CA SER A 700 -28.45 -15.05 12.00
C SER A 700 -27.76 -16.39 12.22
N THR A 701 -27.71 -17.24 11.21
CA THR A 701 -27.12 -18.58 11.25
C THR A 701 -27.74 -19.44 12.34
N SER A 702 -29.06 -19.71 12.19
CA SER A 702 -29.87 -20.43 13.17
C SER A 702 -29.49 -21.92 13.29
N ASP A 703 -29.86 -22.53 14.43
CA ASP A 703 -29.70 -23.97 14.64
C ASP A 703 -30.48 -24.79 13.59
N ALA A 704 -31.67 -24.28 13.17
CA ALA A 704 -32.45 -24.94 12.11
C ALA A 704 -31.76 -24.91 10.76
N LEU A 705 -31.12 -23.77 10.39
CA LEU A 705 -30.35 -23.67 9.15
C LEU A 705 -29.18 -24.65 9.16
N LEU A 706 -28.42 -24.70 10.25
CA LEU A 706 -27.30 -25.61 10.41
C LEU A 706 -27.73 -27.09 10.38
N ALA A 707 -28.83 -27.43 11.08
CA ALA A 707 -29.32 -28.78 11.13
C ALA A 707 -29.87 -29.26 9.79
N GLN A 708 -30.65 -28.43 9.08
CA GLN A 708 -31.25 -28.82 7.80
C GLN A 708 -30.23 -28.89 6.66
N THR A 709 -29.32 -27.93 6.59
CA THR A 709 -28.25 -27.88 5.55
C THR A 709 -27.23 -28.99 5.78
N GLY A 710 -26.92 -29.31 7.03
CA GLY A 710 -25.85 -30.23 7.39
C GLY A 710 -24.47 -29.72 6.98
N ALA A 711 -24.27 -28.40 6.97
CA ALA A 711 -23.07 -27.75 6.50
C ALA A 711 -21.83 -28.25 7.27
N ARG A 712 -20.83 -28.74 6.54
CA ARG A 712 -19.55 -29.21 7.11
C ARG A 712 -18.53 -28.09 7.32
N THR A 713 -18.64 -27.03 6.53
CA THR A 713 -17.76 -25.88 6.56
C THR A 713 -18.58 -24.62 6.65
N VAL A 714 -18.21 -23.72 7.55
CA VAL A 714 -18.82 -22.41 7.68
C VAL A 714 -17.74 -21.34 7.56
N ILE A 715 -17.92 -20.41 6.60
CA ILE A 715 -17.06 -19.24 6.44
C ILE A 715 -17.74 -18.03 7.05
N LEU A 716 -16.98 -17.26 7.83
CA LEU A 716 -17.40 -15.96 8.35
C LEU A 716 -16.57 -14.88 7.67
N SER A 717 -17.23 -14.05 6.87
CA SER A 717 -16.63 -12.84 6.27
C SER A 717 -16.77 -11.69 7.27
N VAL A 718 -15.73 -11.40 8.02
CA VAL A 718 -15.78 -10.49 9.17
C VAL A 718 -14.45 -9.74 9.33
N GLY A 719 -14.52 -8.52 9.81
CA GLY A 719 -13.33 -7.69 10.03
C GLY A 719 -12.76 -7.86 11.43
N ALA A 720 -11.43 -7.86 11.52
CA ALA A 720 -10.74 -7.83 12.80
C ALA A 720 -11.09 -6.56 13.59
N ASP A 721 -11.30 -6.68 14.90
CA ASP A 721 -11.65 -5.58 15.83
C ASP A 721 -12.84 -4.73 15.35
N ASN A 722 -13.85 -5.36 14.75
CA ASN A 722 -15.06 -4.66 14.34
C ASN A 722 -15.84 -4.15 15.56
N SER A 723 -16.54 -3.02 15.38
CA SER A 723 -17.32 -2.37 16.44
C SER A 723 -18.64 -3.09 16.75
N TYR A 724 -19.05 -4.05 15.92
CA TYR A 724 -20.32 -4.76 16.03
C TYR A 724 -20.24 -5.96 16.98
N GLY A 725 -19.02 -6.37 17.36
CA GLY A 725 -18.80 -7.56 18.18
C GLY A 725 -19.02 -8.87 17.42
N HIS A 726 -18.91 -8.84 16.09
CA HIS A 726 -18.99 -10.03 15.25
C HIS A 726 -17.62 -10.73 15.11
N PRO A 727 -17.58 -12.05 14.98
CA PRO A 727 -18.71 -12.98 15.14
C PRO A 727 -19.15 -13.09 16.60
N ALA A 728 -20.46 -13.15 16.83
CA ALA A 728 -21.01 -13.31 18.17
C ALA A 728 -20.65 -14.69 18.77
N ALA A 729 -20.32 -14.71 20.06
CA ALA A 729 -19.97 -15.95 20.74
C ALA A 729 -21.08 -17.04 20.65
N GLN A 730 -22.34 -16.59 20.63
CA GLN A 730 -23.51 -17.47 20.47
C GLN A 730 -23.54 -18.15 19.11
N THR A 731 -23.18 -17.41 18.03
CA THR A 731 -23.14 -17.95 16.66
C THR A 731 -22.00 -18.94 16.51
N LEU A 732 -20.83 -18.62 17.06
CA LEU A 732 -19.70 -19.57 17.08
C LEU A 732 -20.06 -20.86 17.83
N ALA A 733 -20.74 -20.75 18.99
CA ALA A 733 -21.16 -21.91 19.76
C ALA A 733 -22.15 -22.78 18.97
N ARG A 734 -23.16 -22.18 18.26
CA ARG A 734 -24.11 -22.91 17.40
C ARG A 734 -23.37 -23.68 16.29
N ILE A 735 -22.46 -23.03 15.58
CA ILE A 735 -21.70 -23.67 14.50
C ILE A 735 -20.84 -24.81 15.03
N GLN A 736 -20.16 -24.63 16.17
CA GLN A 736 -19.38 -25.67 16.83
C GLN A 736 -20.24 -26.84 17.27
N SER A 737 -21.44 -26.57 17.84
CA SER A 737 -22.38 -27.61 18.23
C SER A 737 -22.93 -28.40 17.06
N ALA A 738 -23.05 -27.80 15.89
CA ALA A 738 -23.39 -28.48 14.63
C ALA A 738 -22.21 -29.31 14.04
N GLY A 739 -21.03 -29.26 14.64
CA GLY A 739 -19.85 -30.02 14.19
C GLY A 739 -19.20 -29.48 12.90
N ALA A 740 -19.52 -28.26 12.50
CA ALA A 740 -18.94 -27.65 11.29
C ALA A 740 -17.57 -27.02 11.57
N ALA A 741 -16.67 -27.12 10.59
CA ALA A 741 -15.39 -26.41 10.62
C ALA A 741 -15.59 -24.92 10.38
N ILE A 742 -14.94 -24.07 11.18
CA ILE A 742 -15.08 -22.61 11.12
C ILE A 742 -13.83 -22.00 10.49
N TYR A 743 -14.04 -21.17 9.47
CA TYR A 743 -13.01 -20.35 8.84
C TYR A 743 -13.42 -18.88 8.90
N ARG A 744 -12.51 -18.01 9.34
CA ARG A 744 -12.77 -16.58 9.57
C ARG A 744 -11.78 -15.71 8.81
N THR A 745 -12.29 -14.70 8.08
CA THR A 745 -11.42 -13.77 7.33
C THR A 745 -10.58 -12.87 8.22
N ASP A 746 -11.06 -12.52 9.43
CA ASP A 746 -10.32 -11.71 10.40
C ASP A 746 -9.11 -12.41 11.05
N GLU A 747 -9.08 -13.75 11.00
CA GLU A 747 -7.97 -14.57 11.54
C GLU A 747 -7.05 -15.09 10.45
N MET A 748 -7.60 -15.41 9.27
CA MET A 748 -6.90 -16.13 8.20
C MET A 748 -6.63 -15.29 6.95
N GLY A 749 -7.16 -14.04 6.90
CA GLY A 749 -7.14 -13.26 5.66
C GLY A 749 -8.10 -13.82 4.60
N THR A 750 -7.78 -13.63 3.34
CA THR A 750 -8.57 -14.17 2.23
C THR A 750 -8.59 -15.71 2.24
N ILE A 751 -9.78 -16.29 2.23
CA ILE A 751 -10.00 -17.74 2.26
C ILE A 751 -10.33 -18.23 0.86
N VAL A 752 -9.55 -19.21 0.38
CA VAL A 752 -9.74 -19.81 -0.95
C VAL A 752 -10.02 -21.31 -0.79
N ILE A 753 -11.17 -21.76 -1.30
CA ILE A 753 -11.55 -23.16 -1.35
C ILE A 753 -11.56 -23.60 -2.81
N ARG A 754 -10.87 -24.68 -3.10
CA ARG A 754 -10.79 -25.26 -4.44
C ARG A 754 -11.32 -26.69 -4.42
N GLY A 755 -12.23 -26.99 -5.33
CA GLY A 755 -12.68 -28.36 -5.59
C GLY A 755 -11.82 -28.95 -6.68
N GLY A 756 -11.25 -30.14 -6.39
CA GLY A 756 -10.50 -30.92 -7.39
C GLY A 756 -11.44 -31.64 -8.37
N ASN A 757 -10.87 -32.05 -9.51
CA ASN A 757 -11.51 -32.92 -10.50
C ASN A 757 -11.81 -34.30 -9.90
#